data_6f45bd223c889548acf89c42a89f8ae0
#
_entry.id   6f45bd223c889548acf89c42a89f8ae0
#
_cell.length_a   1.000
_cell.length_b   1.000
_cell.length_c   1.000
_cell.angle_alpha   90.00
_cell.angle_beta   90.00
_cell.angle_gamma   90.00
#
_symmetry.space_group_name_H-M   'P 1'
#
loop_
_entity.id
_entity.type
_entity.pdbx_description
1 polymer ?
#
loop_
_entity_poly.entity_id
_entity_poly.type
_entity_poly.pdbx_seq_one_letter_code
_entity_poly.pdbx_strand_id
1 'polypeptide(L)'
;MRNRILYLIILFLLPFFAFGQRITVTGTVISVMENNISLPGETVLIKNTTQGGPTDINGRYRIEANVSDTLVFSYVGMVTVVEPINGRSMIDVGMVLDIARLGEVIVVGYGTESSKLVSGSLGVVTGSEIRDVPLRTIDGVLQGRSAGVHISQNSGTPGSATSVRIRGNSSITAGNQPLYVIDGIPMITGNYGQVGFSGQGINALSDINPSDIESITVLKDASAAAIYGARATNGVILITTRRGAKQRTNINFNASRGIQEAVRIQEMINAEQWHEYQGTQPTDPDNPVDVDWLSEVFRVAPMESYELSASGGDGSTQFFISGNYYNQEGILLGTDYQRLNGRLNLDHKMNDFVNFGASFGASYSLNNRVEGDRSLNGVLPNALTMPPIHPVFKDDGTYNEDGPYANPIAIGREAINEAHSLRTLGNAFLDIRFLKNFTFSTKWGFDYLSLREHSYDPPTTRQGARSNGIGIEAQNNVLNIVSNNLVRYSNNINRVHNLEALAGYSFEIFRRRNQYARGVDFPGPYFQYLAEAATITSSYARAVDRGINSCFGQFKYNYDYKYIITLSGRMDGSTKFGDNNKYGFFPAASVAWRLTEESFFEPLRGIFDEFRMRASFGLTGNDGIPDFAYLNLYRGGTNYLGGAGIAPAQLPNPELKWETTAQTNGGFDIDVLDERVSLAMDFYHNRTKGLLFNRPISMTSGYYSITTNVGELENRGIELSLTTINVQTSEFEWNSRLNLSRNRNKILSLYKDQPLDNLDRYSPSIVMVGEPMSIFFGYRSLGVDPSTGDIVFDDVNGDGMINSLDRVKIGDPNPKFTGGFTNNLSYQQFELSIFLQFSYGNDIFNGNRIFIEAMKGADNQSTAIMRRWRQPGDLTDIPRATELDPNNNNRISSRFVEDGSYLRVKNVTLSYVLHKSKAERIRVRNARVYVSAQNLFTLTNYSGMDPEVNYTGDNNLLRATDFFTYPQARSFNVGINLGL
;
A
#
# COMPACT_ATOMS: atom_id res chain seq x y z
N MET A 1 -98.71 -14.75 16.27
CA MET A 1 -97.60 -13.92 15.82
C MET A 1 -96.52 -13.64 16.91
N ARG A 2 -96.71 -14.10 18.14
CA ARG A 2 -95.78 -13.71 19.25
C ARG A 2 -94.64 -14.66 19.47
N ASN A 3 -94.59 -15.84 18.87
CA ASN A 3 -93.50 -16.79 19.06
C ASN A 3 -92.51 -16.85 17.86
N ARG A 4 -92.72 -16.10 16.77
CA ARG A 4 -91.78 -16.04 15.69
C ARG A 4 -90.76 -14.91 15.81
N ILE A 5 -91.05 -13.89 16.62
CA ILE A 5 -90.16 -12.77 16.89
C ILE A 5 -89.07 -13.17 17.89
N LEU A 6 -89.40 -14.08 18.85
CA LEU A 6 -88.43 -14.56 19.85
C LEU A 6 -87.29 -15.41 19.26
N TYR A 7 -87.49 -16.18 18.18
CA TYR A 7 -86.48 -16.96 17.48
C TYR A 7 -85.62 -16.10 16.57
N LEU A 8 -86.10 -14.99 16.08
CA LEU A 8 -85.32 -14.03 15.27
C LEU A 8 -84.41 -13.18 16.20
N ILE A 9 -84.73 -12.87 17.40
CA ILE A 9 -83.93 -12.15 18.41
C ILE A 9 -82.86 -13.05 18.98
N ILE A 10 -83.10 -14.35 19.12
CA ILE A 10 -82.06 -15.31 19.59
C ILE A 10 -81.07 -15.60 18.46
N LEU A 11 -81.41 -15.52 17.19
CA LEU A 11 -80.49 -15.69 16.05
C LEU A 11 -79.63 -14.47 15.79
N PHE A 12 -79.98 -13.25 16.31
CA PHE A 12 -79.19 -12.03 16.19
C PHE A 12 -78.31 -11.72 17.43
N LEU A 13 -78.46 -12.52 18.51
CA LEU A 13 -77.66 -12.40 19.72
C LEU A 13 -76.64 -13.50 19.97
N LEU A 14 -76.26 -14.28 18.90
CA LEU A 14 -75.02 -15.05 18.93
C LEU A 14 -73.89 -14.11 18.58
N PRO A 15 -73.12 -13.60 19.52
CA PRO A 15 -71.87 -12.96 19.19
C PRO A 15 -71.00 -14.03 18.52
N PHE A 16 -70.51 -13.76 17.36
CA PHE A 16 -69.36 -14.44 16.77
C PHE A 16 -68.20 -14.31 17.76
N PHE A 17 -68.15 -15.15 18.79
CA PHE A 17 -66.90 -15.47 19.43
C PHE A 17 -66.13 -16.41 18.50
N ALA A 18 -65.51 -15.82 17.46
CA ALA A 18 -64.33 -16.42 16.83
C ALA A 18 -63.23 -16.40 17.88
N PHE A 19 -63.18 -17.39 18.79
CA PHE A 19 -61.99 -17.67 19.56
C PHE A 19 -60.92 -18.02 18.54
N GLY A 20 -60.03 -17.09 18.23
CA GLY A 20 -58.79 -17.42 17.52
C GLY A 20 -58.09 -18.53 18.28
N GLN A 21 -57.90 -19.66 17.64
CA GLN A 21 -57.26 -20.84 18.22
C GLN A 21 -55.81 -20.44 18.50
N ARG A 22 -55.46 -20.18 19.75
CA ARG A 22 -54.09 -19.93 20.18
C ARG A 22 -53.29 -21.23 20.12
N ILE A 23 -52.15 -21.17 19.48
CA ILE A 23 -51.19 -22.28 19.41
C ILE A 23 -49.84 -21.81 19.93
N THR A 24 -49.11 -22.75 20.52
CA THR A 24 -47.71 -22.54 20.85
C THR A 24 -46.85 -22.76 19.61
N VAL A 25 -46.15 -21.72 19.13
CA VAL A 25 -45.18 -21.81 18.03
C VAL A 25 -43.78 -21.85 18.61
N THR A 26 -43.00 -22.80 18.17
CA THR A 26 -41.60 -23.00 18.54
C THR A 26 -40.73 -23.06 17.27
N GLY A 27 -39.45 -22.83 17.41
CA GLY A 27 -38.50 -22.94 16.28
C GLY A 27 -37.12 -22.49 16.68
N THR A 28 -36.21 -22.60 15.73
CA THR A 28 -34.82 -22.14 15.88
C THR A 28 -34.53 -21.07 14.86
N VAL A 29 -33.83 -20.01 15.28
CA VAL A 29 -33.35 -18.97 14.38
C VAL A 29 -31.84 -19.12 14.19
N ILE A 30 -31.42 -19.14 12.94
CA ILE A 30 -30.02 -19.37 12.53
C ILE A 30 -29.56 -18.29 11.54
N SER A 31 -28.27 -17.99 11.51
CA SER A 31 -27.63 -17.20 10.45
C SER A 31 -27.29 -18.10 9.27
N VAL A 32 -27.86 -17.84 8.10
CA VAL A 32 -27.62 -18.64 6.88
C VAL A 32 -26.22 -18.39 6.32
N MET A 33 -25.67 -17.18 6.45
CA MET A 33 -24.36 -16.82 5.93
C MET A 33 -23.20 -17.21 6.85
N GLU A 34 -23.44 -17.38 8.16
CA GLU A 34 -22.42 -17.78 9.12
C GLU A 34 -22.54 -19.27 9.48
N ASN A 35 -22.56 -20.15 8.48
CA ASN A 35 -22.61 -21.61 8.68
C ASN A 35 -23.78 -22.10 9.54
N ASN A 36 -24.95 -21.49 9.42
CA ASN A 36 -26.15 -21.81 10.21
C ASN A 36 -25.91 -21.77 11.74
N ILE A 37 -25.15 -20.77 12.21
CA ILE A 37 -24.96 -20.52 13.63
C ILE A 37 -26.30 -20.08 14.24
N SER A 38 -26.68 -20.66 15.39
CA SER A 38 -27.86 -20.26 16.15
C SER A 38 -27.73 -18.80 16.60
N LEU A 39 -28.80 -18.02 16.49
CA LEU A 39 -28.85 -16.61 16.88
C LEU A 39 -29.48 -16.44 18.27
N PRO A 40 -28.69 -16.35 19.35
CA PRO A 40 -29.20 -16.10 20.69
C PRO A 40 -29.53 -14.63 20.92
N GLY A 41 -30.60 -14.34 21.66
CA GLY A 41 -30.99 -12.97 21.97
C GLY A 41 -31.77 -12.26 20.86
N GLU A 42 -32.14 -12.96 19.78
CA GLU A 42 -32.95 -12.40 18.71
C GLU A 42 -34.38 -12.11 19.22
N THR A 43 -34.94 -11.02 18.74
CA THR A 43 -36.28 -10.60 19.11
C THR A 43 -37.33 -11.21 18.18
N VAL A 44 -38.21 -12.05 18.71
CA VAL A 44 -39.37 -12.64 18.01
C VAL A 44 -40.65 -11.99 18.52
N LEU A 45 -41.38 -11.29 17.65
CA LEU A 45 -42.61 -10.56 17.99
C LEU A 45 -43.78 -10.99 17.10
N ILE A 46 -44.98 -10.94 17.63
CA ILE A 46 -46.20 -10.98 16.80
C ILE A 46 -46.36 -9.62 16.12
N LYS A 47 -46.48 -9.62 14.80
CA LYS A 47 -46.57 -8.39 13.96
C LYS A 47 -47.64 -7.43 14.49
N ASN A 48 -47.29 -6.15 14.58
CA ASN A 48 -48.11 -5.06 15.11
C ASN A 48 -48.50 -5.19 16.58
N THR A 49 -47.77 -5.98 17.37
CA THR A 49 -47.95 -6.11 18.82
C THR A 49 -46.61 -5.95 19.54
N THR A 50 -46.65 -5.82 20.86
CA THR A 50 -45.47 -5.88 21.74
C THR A 50 -45.31 -7.29 22.38
N GLN A 51 -46.05 -8.27 21.88
CA GLN A 51 -46.05 -9.62 22.45
C GLN A 51 -44.97 -10.47 21.78
N GLY A 52 -44.00 -10.93 22.57
CA GLY A 52 -42.86 -11.73 22.09
C GLY A 52 -41.71 -11.75 23.11
N GLY A 53 -40.56 -12.24 22.70
CA GLY A 53 -39.40 -12.32 23.57
C GLY A 53 -38.14 -12.70 22.79
N PRO A 54 -36.97 -12.69 23.45
CA PRO A 54 -35.71 -13.07 22.81
C PRO A 54 -35.57 -14.60 22.68
N THR A 55 -34.80 -15.06 21.70
CA THR A 55 -34.35 -16.45 21.56
C THR A 55 -33.39 -16.83 22.71
N ASP A 56 -33.38 -18.12 23.09
CA ASP A 56 -32.46 -18.66 24.07
C ASP A 56 -31.01 -18.80 23.54
N ILE A 57 -30.08 -19.28 24.37
CA ILE A 57 -28.65 -19.44 24.02
C ILE A 57 -28.41 -20.37 22.84
N ASN A 58 -29.37 -21.21 22.47
CA ASN A 58 -29.34 -22.10 21.33
C ASN A 58 -30.13 -21.57 20.11
N GLY A 59 -30.56 -20.30 20.15
CA GLY A 59 -31.35 -19.64 19.11
C GLY A 59 -32.81 -20.13 19.06
N ARG A 60 -33.34 -20.79 20.13
CA ARG A 60 -34.68 -21.32 20.18
C ARG A 60 -35.65 -20.32 20.76
N TYR A 61 -36.86 -20.25 20.21
CA TYR A 61 -37.95 -19.43 20.72
C TYR A 61 -39.21 -20.24 20.96
N ARG A 62 -40.05 -19.70 21.81
CA ARG A 62 -41.39 -20.21 22.10
C ARG A 62 -42.32 -19.02 22.30
N ILE A 63 -43.37 -18.96 21.49
CA ILE A 63 -44.36 -17.87 21.53
C ILE A 63 -45.79 -18.42 21.43
N GLU A 64 -46.72 -17.82 22.16
CA GLU A 64 -48.14 -18.14 22.02
C GLU A 64 -48.81 -17.11 21.12
N ALA A 65 -49.38 -17.55 20.02
CA ALA A 65 -49.96 -16.72 18.99
C ALA A 65 -51.24 -17.34 18.40
N ASN A 66 -52.03 -16.56 17.69
CA ASN A 66 -53.17 -17.09 16.96
C ASN A 66 -52.70 -17.73 15.64
N VAL A 67 -53.46 -18.71 15.17
CA VAL A 67 -53.20 -19.44 13.91
C VAL A 67 -53.01 -18.51 12.72
N SER A 68 -53.65 -17.34 12.71
CA SER A 68 -53.61 -16.33 11.66
C SER A 68 -52.54 -15.26 11.87
N ASP A 69 -51.82 -15.28 12.98
CA ASP A 69 -50.82 -14.25 13.29
C ASP A 69 -49.56 -14.42 12.40
N THR A 70 -48.76 -13.39 12.33
CA THR A 70 -47.48 -13.35 11.61
C THR A 70 -46.37 -13.04 12.59
N LEU A 71 -45.29 -13.78 12.58
CA LEU A 71 -44.13 -13.53 13.40
C LEU A 71 -43.14 -12.63 12.67
N VAL A 72 -42.50 -11.74 13.42
CA VAL A 72 -41.43 -10.85 12.97
C VAL A 72 -40.18 -11.21 13.75
N PHE A 73 -39.17 -11.63 13.01
CA PHE A 73 -37.84 -11.99 13.52
C PHE A 73 -36.91 -10.84 13.25
N SER A 74 -36.32 -10.23 14.28
CA SER A 74 -35.42 -9.10 14.14
C SER A 74 -34.19 -9.26 15.01
N TYR A 75 -33.03 -9.19 14.43
CA TYR A 75 -31.74 -9.23 15.09
C TYR A 75 -30.86 -8.10 14.58
N VAL A 76 -30.04 -7.52 15.47
CA VAL A 76 -29.14 -6.43 15.09
C VAL A 76 -28.16 -6.95 14.03
N GLY A 77 -28.19 -6.35 12.83
CA GLY A 77 -27.34 -6.76 11.73
C GLY A 77 -27.89 -7.82 10.79
N MET A 78 -29.15 -8.22 10.94
CA MET A 78 -29.80 -9.20 10.07
C MET A 78 -31.04 -8.61 9.39
N VAL A 79 -31.34 -9.11 8.20
CA VAL A 79 -32.57 -8.76 7.47
C VAL A 79 -33.75 -9.26 8.28
N THR A 80 -34.68 -8.36 8.61
CA THR A 80 -35.91 -8.72 9.33
C THR A 80 -36.73 -9.71 8.51
N VAL A 81 -37.02 -10.88 9.07
CA VAL A 81 -37.83 -11.91 8.43
C VAL A 81 -39.25 -11.82 8.99
N VAL A 82 -40.24 -11.89 8.09
CA VAL A 82 -41.66 -11.85 8.44
C VAL A 82 -42.28 -13.16 7.95
N GLU A 83 -42.72 -14.03 8.90
CA GLU A 83 -43.25 -15.33 8.61
C GLU A 83 -44.71 -15.50 9.14
N PRO A 84 -45.69 -15.74 8.27
CA PRO A 84 -47.07 -16.02 8.69
C PRO A 84 -47.11 -17.41 9.31
N ILE A 85 -47.84 -17.54 10.47
CA ILE A 85 -47.90 -18.79 11.20
C ILE A 85 -48.65 -19.87 10.40
N ASN A 86 -49.77 -19.52 9.82
CA ASN A 86 -50.60 -20.40 8.98
C ASN A 86 -50.84 -21.81 9.61
N GLY A 87 -51.04 -21.88 10.91
CA GLY A 87 -51.26 -23.12 11.63
C GLY A 87 -50.04 -23.97 11.94
N ARG A 88 -48.85 -23.51 11.60
CA ARG A 88 -47.62 -24.22 11.91
C ARG A 88 -47.24 -24.07 13.38
N SER A 89 -47.00 -25.18 14.07
CA SER A 89 -46.49 -25.19 15.45
C SER A 89 -44.97 -25.17 15.56
N MET A 90 -44.29 -25.37 14.46
CA MET A 90 -42.80 -25.30 14.36
C MET A 90 -42.41 -24.47 13.14
N ILE A 91 -41.63 -23.40 13.34
CA ILE A 91 -41.14 -22.49 12.28
C ILE A 91 -39.67 -22.20 12.55
N ASP A 92 -38.79 -22.82 11.78
CA ASP A 92 -37.37 -22.52 11.79
C ASP A 92 -37.08 -21.40 10.78
N VAL A 93 -36.29 -20.42 11.16
CA VAL A 93 -36.02 -19.23 10.36
C VAL A 93 -34.52 -19.07 10.14
N GLY A 94 -34.13 -18.98 8.87
CA GLY A 94 -32.80 -18.58 8.46
C GLY A 94 -32.74 -17.08 8.20
N MET A 95 -31.95 -16.34 8.98
CA MET A 95 -31.70 -14.94 8.76
C MET A 95 -30.41 -14.74 7.96
N VAL A 96 -30.38 -13.77 7.07
CA VAL A 96 -29.19 -13.32 6.34
C VAL A 96 -28.73 -12.01 6.96
N LEU A 97 -27.40 -11.79 6.98
CA LEU A 97 -26.82 -10.51 7.38
C LEU A 97 -27.43 -9.40 6.51
N ASP A 98 -27.93 -8.38 7.16
CA ASP A 98 -28.37 -7.15 6.50
C ASP A 98 -27.12 -6.30 6.21
N ILE A 99 -26.36 -6.75 5.22
CA ILE A 99 -25.15 -6.05 4.74
C ILE A 99 -25.50 -4.64 4.25
N ALA A 100 -26.76 -4.42 3.91
CA ALA A 100 -27.26 -3.16 3.40
C ALA A 100 -27.70 -2.15 4.48
N ARG A 101 -28.15 -2.60 5.65
CA ARG A 101 -28.69 -1.72 6.71
C ARG A 101 -27.70 -1.34 7.81
N LEU A 102 -26.75 -2.19 8.11
CA LEU A 102 -25.58 -1.78 8.88
C LEU A 102 -24.66 -1.08 7.90
N GLY A 103 -24.77 0.22 7.77
CA GLY A 103 -23.71 1.01 7.20
C GLY A 103 -22.42 0.54 7.87
N GLU A 104 -21.47 0.03 7.09
CA GLU A 104 -20.20 -0.50 7.57
C GLU A 104 -19.61 0.44 8.62
N VAL A 105 -19.35 -0.08 9.83
CA VAL A 105 -18.74 0.71 10.89
C VAL A 105 -17.27 0.85 10.56
N ILE A 106 -16.85 2.05 10.27
CA ILE A 106 -15.48 2.37 9.87
C ILE A 106 -14.77 3.15 10.97
N VAL A 107 -13.46 2.96 11.06
CA VAL A 107 -12.62 3.76 11.96
C VAL A 107 -12.30 5.08 11.27
N VAL A 108 -12.65 6.20 11.90
CA VAL A 108 -12.38 7.56 11.43
C VAL A 108 -11.80 8.38 12.57
N GLY A 109 -10.60 8.91 12.38
CA GLY A 109 -9.92 9.69 13.41
C GLY A 109 -9.67 8.86 14.67
N TYR A 110 -10.15 9.31 15.79
CA TYR A 110 -10.04 8.63 17.09
C TYR A 110 -11.33 7.92 17.50
N GLY A 111 -12.22 7.59 16.55
CA GLY A 111 -13.49 6.93 16.83
C GLY A 111 -13.96 6.00 15.73
N THR A 112 -15.11 5.39 15.94
CA THR A 112 -15.80 4.58 14.93
C THR A 112 -17.09 5.28 14.53
N GLU A 113 -17.44 5.21 13.25
CA GLU A 113 -18.61 5.86 12.70
C GLU A 113 -19.25 4.99 11.61
N SER A 114 -20.57 5.10 11.43
CA SER A 114 -21.21 4.48 10.27
C SER A 114 -20.74 5.17 8.98
N SER A 115 -20.40 4.40 7.96
CA SER A 115 -19.96 4.91 6.66
C SER A 115 -20.95 5.90 6.04
N LYS A 116 -22.27 5.71 6.31
CA LYS A 116 -23.36 6.61 5.85
C LYS A 116 -23.34 7.99 6.52
N LEU A 117 -22.67 8.15 7.66
CA LEU A 117 -22.62 9.41 8.41
C LEU A 117 -21.30 10.18 8.27
N VAL A 118 -20.35 9.65 7.52
CA VAL A 118 -19.08 10.33 7.28
C VAL A 118 -19.23 11.39 6.20
N SER A 119 -18.78 12.60 6.51
CA SER A 119 -18.81 13.75 5.59
C SER A 119 -17.55 13.90 4.72
N GLY A 120 -16.49 13.13 5.01
CA GLY A 120 -15.22 13.13 4.26
C GLY A 120 -15.13 12.03 3.19
N SER A 121 -14.13 12.15 2.30
CA SER A 121 -13.82 11.13 1.29
C SER A 121 -12.95 10.03 1.87
N LEU A 122 -13.44 8.80 1.81
CA LEU A 122 -12.78 7.61 2.36
C LEU A 122 -12.62 6.50 1.32
N GLY A 123 -11.62 5.65 1.52
CA GLY A 123 -11.51 4.36 0.87
C GLY A 123 -11.41 3.27 1.93
N VAL A 124 -12.20 2.22 1.83
CA VAL A 124 -12.18 1.12 2.80
C VAL A 124 -11.84 -0.18 2.07
N VAL A 125 -10.93 -0.97 2.66
CA VAL A 125 -10.61 -2.34 2.25
C VAL A 125 -10.82 -3.22 3.47
N THR A 126 -11.71 -4.20 3.34
CA THR A 126 -12.12 -5.06 4.46
C THR A 126 -11.18 -6.25 4.66
N GLY A 127 -11.20 -6.84 5.85
CA GLY A 127 -10.41 -8.02 6.18
C GLY A 127 -10.75 -9.24 5.33
N SER A 128 -11.97 -9.37 4.82
CA SER A 128 -12.35 -10.41 3.87
C SER A 128 -11.58 -10.26 2.55
N GLU A 129 -11.52 -9.06 1.99
CA GLU A 129 -10.76 -8.76 0.75
C GLU A 129 -9.25 -8.98 0.92
N ILE A 130 -8.75 -8.88 2.15
CA ILE A 130 -7.34 -9.07 2.49
C ILE A 130 -6.99 -10.56 2.58
N ARG A 131 -7.83 -11.35 3.26
CA ARG A 131 -7.58 -12.78 3.53
C ARG A 131 -7.66 -13.68 2.30
N ASP A 132 -8.42 -13.27 1.31
CA ASP A 132 -8.64 -14.06 0.09
C ASP A 132 -7.45 -14.05 -0.86
N VAL A 133 -6.44 -13.25 -0.56
CA VAL A 133 -5.24 -13.13 -1.40
C VAL A 133 -4.00 -13.36 -0.55
N PRO A 134 -3.11 -14.30 -0.91
CA PRO A 134 -1.83 -14.52 -0.21
C PRO A 134 -0.86 -13.37 -0.52
N LEU A 135 -1.16 -12.18 0.00
CA LEU A 135 -0.37 -10.97 -0.22
C LEU A 135 0.78 -10.87 0.76
N ARG A 136 1.88 -10.35 0.28
CA ARG A 136 3.17 -10.24 1.00
C ARG A 136 3.19 -9.05 1.95
N THR A 137 2.58 -7.93 1.52
CA THR A 137 2.66 -6.64 2.21
C THR A 137 1.30 -5.95 2.24
N ILE A 138 1.11 -5.05 3.20
CA ILE A 138 -0.10 -4.21 3.34
C ILE A 138 -0.31 -3.34 2.10
N ASP A 139 0.76 -2.78 1.54
CA ASP A 139 0.68 -1.93 0.35
C ASP A 139 0.13 -2.70 -0.85
N GLY A 140 0.57 -3.96 -1.03
CA GLY A 140 0.05 -4.83 -2.09
C GLY A 140 -1.47 -5.07 -1.99
N VAL A 141 -2.01 -5.06 -0.75
CA VAL A 141 -3.46 -5.18 -0.51
C VAL A 141 -4.23 -3.99 -1.06
N LEU A 142 -3.71 -2.77 -0.88
CA LEU A 142 -4.38 -1.53 -1.27
C LEU A 142 -4.29 -1.24 -2.77
N GLN A 143 -3.31 -1.82 -3.47
CA GLN A 143 -3.02 -1.51 -4.87
C GLN A 143 -4.22 -1.77 -5.79
N GLY A 144 -4.76 -0.70 -6.44
CA GLY A 144 -5.92 -0.76 -7.32
C GLY A 144 -7.28 -0.99 -6.64
N ARG A 145 -7.33 -1.14 -5.30
CA ARG A 145 -8.56 -1.41 -4.54
C ARG A 145 -9.18 -0.17 -3.93
N SER A 146 -8.49 0.94 -3.89
CA SER A 146 -9.01 2.23 -3.43
C SER A 146 -8.75 3.30 -4.49
N ALA A 147 -9.80 3.94 -4.98
CA ALA A 147 -9.68 5.05 -5.93
C ALA A 147 -8.87 6.19 -5.31
N GLY A 148 -8.02 6.86 -6.11
CA GLY A 148 -7.14 7.94 -5.65
C GLY A 148 -5.86 7.48 -4.96
N VAL A 149 -5.67 6.17 -4.73
CA VAL A 149 -4.45 5.58 -4.17
C VAL A 149 -3.65 4.93 -5.30
N HIS A 150 -2.49 5.47 -5.58
CA HIS A 150 -1.53 4.92 -6.54
C HIS A 150 -0.37 4.27 -5.78
N ILE A 151 -0.18 2.99 -5.98
CA ILE A 151 0.91 2.21 -5.40
C ILE A 151 1.76 1.66 -6.52
N SER A 152 3.06 1.91 -6.46
CA SER A 152 4.07 1.37 -7.36
C SER A 152 4.98 0.44 -6.58
N GLN A 153 5.12 -0.78 -7.09
CA GLN A 153 6.14 -1.71 -6.62
C GLN A 153 7.43 -1.36 -7.35
N ASN A 154 8.31 -0.61 -6.70
CA ASN A 154 9.52 -0.06 -7.33
C ASN A 154 10.48 -1.13 -7.83
N SER A 155 10.52 -2.29 -7.15
CA SER A 155 11.36 -3.45 -7.46
C SER A 155 10.63 -4.74 -7.12
N GLY A 156 10.93 -5.83 -7.83
CA GLY A 156 10.43 -7.18 -7.54
C GLY A 156 11.19 -7.90 -6.42
N THR A 157 12.25 -7.32 -5.87
CA THR A 157 13.04 -7.89 -4.77
C THR A 157 12.15 -8.20 -3.57
N PRO A 158 12.25 -9.40 -2.98
CA PRO A 158 11.51 -9.73 -1.78
C PRO A 158 11.73 -8.73 -0.65
N GLY A 159 10.66 -8.26 0.01
CA GLY A 159 10.75 -7.29 1.11
C GLY A 159 11.10 -5.85 0.70
N SER A 160 11.15 -5.53 -0.60
CA SER A 160 11.49 -4.17 -1.09
C SER A 160 10.41 -3.15 -0.77
N ALA A 161 10.83 -1.87 -0.70
CA ALA A 161 9.96 -0.75 -0.44
C ALA A 161 9.03 -0.43 -1.62
N THR A 162 7.81 -0.03 -1.31
CA THR A 162 6.79 0.44 -2.26
C THR A 162 6.63 1.96 -2.16
N SER A 163 6.21 2.59 -3.26
CA SER A 163 5.82 3.99 -3.27
C SER A 163 4.30 4.10 -3.23
N VAL A 164 3.77 4.76 -2.19
CA VAL A 164 2.34 5.01 -2.05
C VAL A 164 2.05 6.49 -2.20
N ARG A 165 1.11 6.86 -3.05
CA ARG A 165 0.69 8.23 -3.30
C ARG A 165 -0.82 8.32 -3.26
N ILE A 166 -1.35 9.24 -2.45
CA ILE A 166 -2.77 9.56 -2.39
C ILE A 166 -2.98 10.90 -3.07
N ARG A 167 -3.74 10.92 -4.19
CA ARG A 167 -4.02 12.12 -4.98
C ARG A 167 -2.77 12.83 -5.54
N GLY A 168 -1.71 12.06 -5.81
CA GLY A 168 -0.46 12.55 -6.42
C GLY A 168 0.60 13.01 -5.43
N ASN A 169 1.60 13.74 -5.93
CA ASN A 169 2.68 14.29 -5.11
C ASN A 169 2.29 15.66 -4.58
N SER A 170 2.52 15.93 -3.31
CA SER A 170 2.23 17.20 -2.66
C SER A 170 3.48 18.05 -2.40
N SER A 171 4.68 17.48 -2.53
CA SER A 171 5.95 18.17 -2.27
C SER A 171 7.04 17.78 -3.26
N ILE A 172 8.01 18.67 -3.46
CA ILE A 172 9.21 18.43 -4.29
C ILE A 172 10.25 17.64 -3.50
N THR A 173 10.65 18.09 -2.33
CA THR A 173 11.74 17.48 -1.54
C THR A 173 11.29 16.92 -0.20
N ALA A 174 10.15 17.37 0.35
CA ALA A 174 9.59 16.76 1.55
C ALA A 174 8.90 15.41 1.25
N GLY A 175 8.60 14.65 2.29
CA GLY A 175 7.97 13.33 2.13
C GLY A 175 6.60 13.40 1.44
N ASN A 176 6.34 12.46 0.55
CA ASN A 176 5.06 12.28 -0.16
C ASN A 176 4.35 10.97 0.22
N GLN A 177 4.91 10.18 1.11
CA GLN A 177 4.27 8.97 1.63
C GLN A 177 3.13 9.33 2.59
N PRO A 178 2.01 8.60 2.60
CA PRO A 178 0.95 8.81 3.57
C PRO A 178 1.40 8.46 5.00
N LEU A 179 0.70 8.98 5.98
CA LEU A 179 0.86 8.58 7.37
C LEU A 179 0.16 7.24 7.62
N TYR A 180 0.90 6.24 8.09
CA TYR A 180 0.33 4.97 8.52
C TYR A 180 0.06 5.00 10.02
N VAL A 181 -1.12 4.55 10.41
CA VAL A 181 -1.58 4.51 11.81
C VAL A 181 -2.14 3.13 12.08
N ILE A 182 -1.53 2.37 12.99
CA ILE A 182 -2.03 1.05 13.43
C ILE A 182 -2.66 1.19 14.80
N ASP A 183 -3.92 0.78 14.93
CA ASP A 183 -4.69 0.84 16.16
C ASP A 183 -4.59 2.20 16.87
N GLY A 184 -4.49 3.30 16.08
CA GLY A 184 -4.40 4.68 16.56
C GLY A 184 -2.99 5.17 16.91
N ILE A 185 -1.94 4.39 16.61
CA ILE A 185 -0.53 4.77 16.82
C ILE A 185 0.16 4.99 15.46
N PRO A 186 0.73 6.18 15.20
CA PRO A 186 1.56 6.44 14.03
C PRO A 186 2.77 5.53 13.98
N MET A 187 3.00 4.94 12.82
CA MET A 187 4.08 4.00 12.58
C MET A 187 5.36 4.66 12.09
N ILE A 188 6.47 4.01 12.38
CA ILE A 188 7.74 4.23 11.68
C ILE A 188 7.61 3.68 10.26
N THR A 189 7.78 4.54 9.26
CA THR A 189 7.76 4.20 7.83
C THR A 189 9.01 4.74 7.14
N GLY A 190 9.32 4.23 5.96
CA GLY A 190 10.50 4.62 5.17
C GLY A 190 11.64 3.60 5.23
N ASN A 191 12.70 3.89 4.51
CA ASN A 191 13.89 3.08 4.45
C ASN A 191 14.90 3.50 5.53
N TYR A 192 15.24 2.61 6.42
CA TYR A 192 16.24 2.80 7.48
C TYR A 192 17.53 2.02 7.23
N GLY A 193 17.64 1.31 6.11
CA GLY A 193 18.89 0.67 5.70
C GLY A 193 20.01 1.68 5.47
N GLN A 194 21.23 1.29 5.80
CA GLN A 194 22.45 2.07 5.64
C GLN A 194 23.38 1.47 4.59
N VAL A 195 23.22 0.19 4.29
CA VAL A 195 23.87 -0.48 3.16
C VAL A 195 23.07 -0.13 1.90
N GLY A 196 23.69 0.59 0.97
CA GLY A 196 23.00 1.22 -0.14
C GLY A 196 22.65 0.25 -1.26
N PHE A 197 21.39 -0.16 -1.36
CA PHE A 197 20.84 -0.94 -2.49
C PHE A 197 19.83 -0.13 -3.32
N SER A 198 20.01 1.17 -3.46
CA SER A 198 19.20 2.08 -4.29
C SER A 198 17.69 1.85 -4.21
N GLY A 199 17.01 1.41 -5.27
CA GLY A 199 15.58 1.14 -5.32
C GLY A 199 15.07 0.01 -4.43
N GLN A 200 15.97 -0.82 -3.90
CA GLN A 200 15.67 -1.97 -3.04
C GLN A 200 15.67 -1.59 -1.54
N GLY A 201 15.21 -0.41 -1.19
CA GLY A 201 15.06 -0.02 0.22
C GLY A 201 14.22 -1.02 1.02
N ILE A 202 14.49 -1.16 2.31
CA ILE A 202 13.75 -2.04 3.21
C ILE A 202 12.40 -1.41 3.51
N ASN A 203 11.32 -2.16 3.27
CA ASN A 203 9.97 -1.72 3.60
C ASN A 203 9.64 -2.03 5.05
N ALA A 204 9.55 -0.99 5.89
CA ALA A 204 9.16 -1.17 7.29
C ALA A 204 7.75 -1.75 7.47
N LEU A 205 6.87 -1.68 6.46
CA LEU A 205 5.53 -2.28 6.51
C LEU A 205 5.54 -3.78 6.20
N SER A 206 6.63 -4.32 5.61
CA SER A 206 6.76 -5.75 5.35
C SER A 206 6.83 -6.59 6.63
N ASP A 207 7.18 -5.96 7.77
CA ASP A 207 7.21 -6.62 9.07
C ASP A 207 5.83 -6.88 9.68
N ILE A 208 4.73 -6.41 9.04
CA ILE A 208 3.36 -6.60 9.53
C ILE A 208 2.68 -7.71 8.74
N ASN A 209 2.03 -8.63 9.46
CA ASN A 209 1.25 -9.69 8.85
C ASN A 209 -0.11 -9.16 8.33
N PRO A 210 -0.39 -9.21 7.02
CA PRO A 210 -1.69 -8.80 6.49
C PRO A 210 -2.89 -9.58 7.06
N SER A 211 -2.71 -10.83 7.47
CA SER A 211 -3.79 -11.66 8.05
C SER A 211 -4.26 -11.17 9.43
N ASP A 212 -3.43 -10.38 10.13
CA ASP A 212 -3.81 -9.77 11.42
C ASP A 212 -4.70 -8.54 11.25
N ILE A 213 -4.96 -8.11 10.01
CA ILE A 213 -5.69 -6.88 9.71
C ILE A 213 -7.19 -7.18 9.61
N GLU A 214 -7.99 -6.36 10.27
CA GLU A 214 -9.46 -6.36 10.19
C GLU A 214 -9.95 -5.44 9.07
N SER A 215 -9.37 -4.24 8.96
CA SER A 215 -9.70 -3.28 7.91
C SER A 215 -8.59 -2.27 7.68
N ILE A 216 -8.56 -1.72 6.47
CA ILE A 216 -7.71 -0.58 6.12
C ILE A 216 -8.61 0.54 5.63
N THR A 217 -8.57 1.69 6.30
CA THR A 217 -9.31 2.90 5.90
C THR A 217 -8.33 3.95 5.42
N VAL A 218 -8.53 4.46 4.22
CA VAL A 218 -7.73 5.53 3.62
C VAL A 218 -8.47 6.85 3.74
N LEU A 219 -7.92 7.80 4.50
CA LEU A 219 -8.44 9.15 4.65
C LEU A 219 -7.79 10.02 3.57
N LYS A 220 -8.58 10.50 2.61
CA LYS A 220 -8.06 11.14 1.39
C LYS A 220 -8.18 12.66 1.38
N ASP A 221 -9.04 13.24 2.20
CA ASP A 221 -9.26 14.68 2.27
C ASP A 221 -8.90 15.28 3.65
N ALA A 222 -8.77 16.60 3.68
CA ALA A 222 -8.39 17.31 4.90
C ALA A 222 -9.40 17.13 6.03
N SER A 223 -10.70 17.02 5.77
CA SER A 223 -11.72 16.93 6.83
C SER A 223 -11.62 15.61 7.59
N ALA A 224 -11.30 14.52 6.89
CA ALA A 224 -11.09 13.22 7.50
C ALA A 224 -9.69 13.10 8.13
N ALA A 225 -8.67 13.70 7.50
CA ALA A 225 -7.27 13.53 7.86
C ALA A 225 -6.73 14.62 8.83
N ALA A 226 -7.34 15.84 8.90
CA ALA A 226 -6.80 16.97 9.68
C ALA A 226 -6.64 16.66 11.18
N ILE A 227 -7.42 15.74 11.73
CA ILE A 227 -7.28 15.34 13.13
C ILE A 227 -5.93 14.64 13.41
N TYR A 228 -5.27 14.11 12.36
CA TYR A 228 -3.91 13.56 12.41
C TYR A 228 -2.82 14.61 12.13
N GLY A 229 -3.21 15.85 11.78
CA GLY A 229 -2.38 17.05 11.79
C GLY A 229 -1.37 17.18 10.67
N ALA A 230 -0.21 17.65 11.05
CA ALA A 230 0.87 18.11 10.20
C ALA A 230 1.49 17.06 9.24
N ARG A 231 1.15 15.80 9.36
CA ARG A 231 1.61 14.73 8.45
C ARG A 231 0.49 14.18 7.57
N ALA A 232 -0.68 14.80 7.63
CA ALA A 232 -1.87 14.36 6.91
C ALA A 232 -1.99 14.90 5.47
N THR A 233 -1.07 15.75 5.03
CA THR A 233 -1.06 16.33 3.67
C THR A 233 -1.11 15.26 2.59
N ASN A 234 -0.40 14.16 2.80
CA ASN A 234 -0.32 13.03 1.86
C ASN A 234 -1.40 11.97 2.11
N GLY A 235 -2.44 12.29 2.92
CA GLY A 235 -3.45 11.33 3.38
C GLY A 235 -2.98 10.48 4.55
N VAL A 236 -3.92 9.72 5.11
CA VAL A 236 -3.68 8.81 6.26
C VAL A 236 -4.24 7.44 5.95
N ILE A 237 -3.46 6.41 6.21
CA ILE A 237 -3.86 5.01 6.10
C ILE A 237 -4.03 4.45 7.51
N LEU A 238 -5.28 4.22 7.89
CA LEU A 238 -5.65 3.64 9.18
C LEU A 238 -5.73 2.12 9.04
N ILE A 239 -4.97 1.41 9.83
CA ILE A 239 -4.95 -0.04 9.88
C ILE A 239 -5.52 -0.47 11.22
N THR A 240 -6.64 -1.19 11.16
CA THR A 240 -7.26 -1.78 12.34
C THR A 240 -6.91 -3.25 12.39
N THR A 241 -6.36 -3.70 13.51
CA THR A 241 -6.01 -5.11 13.68
C THR A 241 -7.16 -5.89 14.28
N ARG A 242 -7.19 -7.20 14.01
CA ARG A 242 -8.21 -8.13 14.50
C ARG A 242 -8.25 -8.16 16.02
N ARG A 243 -9.43 -8.16 16.57
CA ARG A 243 -9.68 -8.23 18.03
C ARG A 243 -10.52 -9.46 18.36
N GLY A 244 -10.60 -9.79 19.63
CA GLY A 244 -11.53 -10.80 20.12
C GLY A 244 -12.99 -10.36 19.91
N ALA A 245 -13.86 -11.32 19.89
CA ALA A 245 -15.31 -11.11 19.87
C ALA A 245 -15.96 -11.91 21.00
N LYS A 246 -17.19 -11.51 21.39
CA LYS A 246 -17.99 -12.25 22.37
C LYS A 246 -18.48 -13.57 21.77
N GLN A 247 -17.60 -14.55 21.73
CA GLN A 247 -17.85 -15.88 21.18
C GLN A 247 -16.97 -16.92 21.84
N ARG A 248 -17.32 -18.20 21.68
CA ARG A 248 -16.41 -19.29 22.05
C ARG A 248 -15.10 -19.17 21.29
N THR A 249 -14.04 -19.60 21.91
CA THR A 249 -12.72 -19.59 21.29
C THR A 249 -12.76 -20.27 19.92
N ASN A 250 -12.34 -19.54 18.91
CA ASN A 250 -12.19 -19.98 17.53
C ASN A 250 -10.70 -20.01 17.18
N ILE A 251 -10.22 -21.19 16.82
CA ILE A 251 -8.84 -21.40 16.40
C ILE A 251 -8.85 -21.55 14.89
N ASN A 252 -8.00 -20.77 14.20
CA ASN A 252 -7.83 -20.85 12.76
C ASN A 252 -6.39 -21.20 12.44
N PHE A 253 -6.23 -22.15 11.52
CA PHE A 253 -4.95 -22.54 10.95
C PHE A 253 -4.99 -22.29 9.43
N ASN A 254 -4.02 -21.52 8.94
CA ASN A 254 -3.83 -21.24 7.51
C ASN A 254 -2.46 -21.75 7.11
N ALA A 255 -2.39 -22.48 6.00
CA ALA A 255 -1.14 -22.91 5.41
C ALA A 255 -1.19 -22.74 3.89
N SER A 256 -0.13 -22.23 3.32
CA SER A 256 0.00 -22.12 1.86
C SER A 256 1.43 -22.42 1.44
N ARG A 257 1.55 -23.02 0.27
CA ARG A 257 2.82 -23.26 -0.40
C ARG A 257 2.68 -22.95 -1.88
N GLY A 258 3.71 -22.39 -2.46
CA GLY A 258 3.70 -21.99 -3.87
C GLY A 258 5.08 -21.91 -4.47
N ILE A 259 5.08 -21.54 -5.74
CA ILE A 259 6.29 -21.23 -6.51
C ILE A 259 6.12 -19.89 -7.18
N GLN A 260 7.23 -19.25 -7.49
CA GLN A 260 7.27 -18.02 -8.24
C GLN A 260 8.38 -18.04 -9.29
N GLU A 261 8.16 -17.30 -10.37
CA GLU A 261 9.08 -17.18 -11.49
C GLU A 261 9.00 -15.78 -12.10
N ALA A 262 9.96 -15.37 -12.92
CA ALA A 262 9.90 -14.12 -13.64
C ALA A 262 8.72 -14.12 -14.64
N VAL A 263 7.99 -13.00 -14.72
CA VAL A 263 6.90 -12.86 -15.71
C VAL A 263 7.48 -12.85 -17.12
N ARG A 264 8.60 -12.16 -17.28
CA ARG A 264 9.32 -12.00 -18.55
C ARG A 264 10.81 -11.82 -18.26
N ILE A 265 11.65 -12.40 -19.08
CA ILE A 265 13.11 -12.23 -19.07
C ILE A 265 13.50 -11.55 -20.38
N GLN A 266 14.49 -10.67 -20.34
CA GLN A 266 15.02 -9.98 -21.52
C GLN A 266 15.71 -11.00 -22.45
N GLU A 267 15.41 -10.94 -23.73
CA GLU A 267 16.09 -11.76 -24.74
C GLU A 267 17.43 -11.13 -25.11
N MET A 268 18.51 -11.88 -24.91
CA MET A 268 19.87 -11.47 -25.23
C MET A 268 20.42 -12.27 -26.45
N ILE A 269 21.41 -11.73 -27.12
CA ILE A 269 22.08 -12.45 -28.23
C ILE A 269 22.93 -13.59 -27.68
N ASN A 270 22.97 -14.71 -28.41
CA ASN A 270 23.82 -15.86 -28.14
C ASN A 270 25.26 -15.66 -28.67
N ALA A 271 26.14 -16.64 -28.45
CA ALA A 271 27.56 -16.53 -28.85
C ALA A 271 27.73 -16.38 -30.35
N GLU A 272 26.96 -17.10 -31.20
CA GLU A 272 27.00 -16.99 -32.65
C GLU A 272 26.62 -15.55 -33.10
N GLN A 273 25.53 -15.02 -32.60
CA GLN A 273 25.06 -13.67 -32.88
C GLN A 273 26.03 -12.60 -32.34
N TRP A 274 26.67 -12.88 -31.22
CA TRP A 274 27.70 -12.00 -30.64
C TRP A 274 28.95 -11.94 -31.54
N HIS A 275 29.43 -13.10 -32.04
CA HIS A 275 30.54 -13.14 -32.98
C HIS A 275 30.19 -12.46 -34.30
N GLU A 276 28.98 -12.65 -34.83
CA GLU A 276 28.51 -11.91 -36.03
C GLU A 276 28.53 -10.40 -35.76
N TYR A 277 28.05 -9.98 -34.61
CA TYR A 277 28.00 -8.56 -34.22
C TYR A 277 29.40 -7.96 -34.09
N GLN A 278 30.33 -8.67 -33.45
CA GLN A 278 31.71 -8.24 -33.22
C GLN A 278 32.65 -8.45 -34.45
N GLY A 279 32.23 -9.17 -35.46
CA GLY A 279 33.06 -9.55 -36.58
C GLY A 279 34.22 -10.47 -36.22
N THR A 280 34.04 -11.34 -35.23
CA THR A 280 35.01 -12.27 -34.67
C THR A 280 34.60 -13.72 -34.89
N GLN A 281 35.49 -14.67 -34.59
CA GLN A 281 35.25 -16.10 -34.63
C GLN A 281 35.41 -16.71 -33.21
N PRO A 282 34.78 -17.85 -32.92
CA PRO A 282 35.01 -18.57 -31.66
C PRO A 282 36.50 -18.93 -31.50
N THR A 283 37.02 -18.83 -30.28
CA THR A 283 38.39 -19.21 -29.94
C THR A 283 38.62 -20.70 -30.14
N ASP A 284 37.59 -21.51 -29.82
CA ASP A 284 37.56 -22.95 -30.09
C ASP A 284 36.31 -23.24 -30.94
N PRO A 285 36.43 -23.35 -32.28
CA PRO A 285 35.30 -23.65 -33.16
C PRO A 285 34.66 -25.02 -32.91
N ASP A 286 35.42 -25.99 -32.39
CA ASP A 286 34.93 -27.36 -32.15
C ASP A 286 34.13 -27.46 -30.86
N ASN A 287 34.35 -26.54 -29.89
CA ASN A 287 33.63 -26.48 -28.61
C ASN A 287 33.35 -25.02 -28.20
N PRO A 288 32.49 -24.31 -28.94
CA PRO A 288 32.20 -22.92 -28.66
C PRO A 288 31.47 -22.74 -27.31
N VAL A 289 31.94 -21.79 -26.51
CA VAL A 289 31.26 -21.39 -25.28
C VAL A 289 30.05 -20.54 -25.65
N ASP A 290 28.87 -20.91 -25.14
CA ASP A 290 27.62 -20.14 -25.26
C ASP A 290 26.83 -20.20 -23.96
N VAL A 291 26.90 -19.15 -23.17
CA VAL A 291 26.25 -19.07 -21.84
C VAL A 291 25.10 -18.09 -21.88
N ASP A 292 23.91 -18.57 -21.61
CA ASP A 292 22.75 -17.72 -21.30
C ASP A 292 22.82 -17.30 -19.84
N TRP A 293 23.51 -16.19 -19.58
CA TRP A 293 23.72 -15.64 -18.24
C TRP A 293 22.44 -15.33 -17.48
N LEU A 294 21.34 -14.99 -18.17
CA LEU A 294 20.06 -14.72 -17.51
C LEU A 294 19.42 -16.02 -17.01
N SER A 295 19.49 -17.10 -17.79
CA SER A 295 18.98 -18.40 -17.34
C SER A 295 19.77 -18.97 -16.14
N GLU A 296 21.06 -18.62 -16.02
CA GLU A 296 21.90 -19.04 -14.89
C GLU A 296 21.58 -18.31 -13.58
N VAL A 297 21.04 -17.09 -13.64
CA VAL A 297 20.76 -16.27 -12.45
C VAL A 297 19.28 -16.24 -12.08
N PHE A 298 18.35 -16.45 -13.04
CA PHE A 298 16.92 -16.58 -12.75
C PHE A 298 16.55 -18.01 -12.38
N ARG A 299 15.60 -18.16 -11.44
CA ARG A 299 15.13 -19.46 -10.98
C ARG A 299 13.64 -19.48 -10.69
N VAL A 300 13.07 -20.67 -10.73
CA VAL A 300 11.76 -20.92 -10.09
C VAL A 300 11.99 -21.08 -8.60
N ALA A 301 11.37 -20.24 -7.79
CA ALA A 301 11.66 -20.14 -6.38
C ALA A 301 10.43 -20.50 -5.52
N PRO A 302 10.59 -21.27 -4.43
CA PRO A 302 9.51 -21.63 -3.54
C PRO A 302 9.09 -20.47 -2.62
N MET A 303 7.84 -20.54 -2.17
CA MET A 303 7.30 -19.67 -1.11
C MET A 303 6.35 -20.45 -0.22
N GLU A 304 6.30 -20.09 1.07
CA GLU A 304 5.43 -20.74 2.03
C GLU A 304 4.99 -19.80 3.15
N SER A 305 3.80 -20.06 3.69
CA SER A 305 3.25 -19.32 4.82
C SER A 305 2.45 -20.24 5.72
N TYR A 306 2.67 -20.14 7.02
CA TYR A 306 1.95 -20.90 8.05
C TYR A 306 1.46 -19.93 9.12
N GLU A 307 0.19 -19.97 9.45
CA GLU A 307 -0.42 -19.10 10.43
C GLU A 307 -1.32 -19.90 11.36
N LEU A 308 -1.22 -19.60 12.65
CA LEU A 308 -2.13 -20.08 13.68
C LEU A 308 -2.68 -18.86 14.43
N SER A 309 -4.01 -18.78 14.54
CA SER A 309 -4.65 -17.73 15.32
C SER A 309 -5.76 -18.29 16.21
N ALA A 310 -5.98 -17.64 17.36
CA ALA A 310 -7.07 -17.93 18.26
C ALA A 310 -7.75 -16.63 18.67
N SER A 311 -9.07 -16.60 18.63
CA SER A 311 -9.86 -15.45 19.04
C SER A 311 -11.10 -15.91 19.82
N GLY A 312 -11.51 -15.11 20.81
CA GLY A 312 -12.68 -15.45 21.61
C GLY A 312 -12.88 -14.45 22.73
N GLY A 313 -13.78 -14.77 23.62
CA GLY A 313 -14.05 -14.00 24.81
C GLY A 313 -15.48 -14.09 25.30
N ASP A 314 -15.71 -13.50 26.46
CA ASP A 314 -17.02 -13.35 27.09
C ASP A 314 -17.52 -11.91 27.03
N GLY A 315 -18.47 -11.56 27.89
CA GLY A 315 -18.99 -10.18 27.97
C GLY A 315 -18.03 -9.18 28.59
N SER A 316 -16.98 -9.64 29.27
CA SER A 316 -16.02 -8.81 30.00
C SER A 316 -14.62 -8.79 29.35
N THR A 317 -14.15 -9.92 28.86
CA THR A 317 -12.79 -10.07 28.31
C THR A 317 -12.84 -10.67 26.93
N GLN A 318 -12.15 -10.05 25.98
CA GLN A 318 -12.00 -10.51 24.60
C GLN A 318 -10.52 -10.55 24.25
N PHE A 319 -10.11 -11.57 23.49
CA PHE A 319 -8.71 -11.73 23.11
C PHE A 319 -8.56 -12.20 21.67
N PHE A 320 -7.47 -11.78 21.06
CA PHE A 320 -6.95 -12.32 19.80
C PHE A 320 -5.47 -12.58 19.96
N ILE A 321 -5.02 -13.75 19.55
CA ILE A 321 -3.61 -14.12 19.47
C ILE A 321 -3.31 -14.76 18.14
N SER A 322 -2.18 -14.43 17.54
CA SER A 322 -1.73 -15.02 16.27
C SER A 322 -0.22 -15.23 16.25
N GLY A 323 0.21 -16.19 15.44
CA GLY A 323 1.60 -16.41 15.08
C GLY A 323 1.66 -16.78 13.59
N ASN A 324 2.61 -16.21 12.86
CA ASN A 324 2.80 -16.46 11.43
C ASN A 324 4.29 -16.64 11.13
N TYR A 325 4.60 -17.63 10.32
CA TYR A 325 5.87 -17.82 9.64
C TYR A 325 5.66 -17.66 8.13
N TYR A 326 6.49 -16.87 7.50
CA TYR A 326 6.50 -16.62 6.07
C TYR A 326 7.92 -16.75 5.53
N ASN A 327 8.10 -17.51 4.45
CA ASN A 327 9.36 -17.66 3.74
C ASN A 327 9.13 -17.50 2.24
N GLN A 328 9.98 -16.71 1.58
CA GLN A 328 9.95 -16.47 0.15
C GLN A 328 11.36 -16.44 -0.38
N GLU A 329 11.76 -17.43 -1.17
CA GLU A 329 12.97 -17.32 -1.96
C GLU A 329 12.72 -16.40 -3.18
N GLY A 330 13.70 -15.58 -3.55
CA GLY A 330 13.60 -14.69 -4.71
C GLY A 330 13.84 -15.42 -6.03
N ILE A 331 13.30 -14.87 -7.12
CA ILE A 331 13.47 -15.39 -8.49
C ILE A 331 14.88 -15.13 -9.04
N LEU A 332 15.67 -14.28 -8.40
CA LEU A 332 17.07 -14.02 -8.72
C LEU A 332 17.95 -14.65 -7.63
N LEU A 333 19.05 -15.24 -8.05
CA LEU A 333 20.02 -15.88 -7.19
C LEU A 333 20.51 -14.93 -6.08
N GLY A 334 20.66 -15.44 -4.85
CA GLY A 334 21.14 -14.67 -3.68
C GLY A 334 20.08 -13.79 -3.01
N THR A 335 18.79 -13.96 -3.35
CA THR A 335 17.72 -13.17 -2.72
C THR A 335 16.70 -14.06 -2.02
N ASP A 336 16.30 -13.70 -0.80
CA ASP A 336 15.19 -14.29 -0.07
C ASP A 336 14.67 -13.34 1.03
N TYR A 337 13.49 -13.65 1.56
CA TYR A 337 12.86 -12.93 2.67
C TYR A 337 12.14 -13.91 3.57
N GLN A 338 12.49 -13.88 4.86
CA GLN A 338 11.86 -14.68 5.91
C GLN A 338 11.27 -13.76 6.97
N ARG A 339 10.11 -14.15 7.53
CA ARG A 339 9.47 -13.40 8.62
C ARG A 339 8.79 -14.33 9.60
N LEU A 340 9.05 -14.09 10.88
CA LEU A 340 8.32 -14.68 12.01
C LEU A 340 7.67 -13.55 12.79
N ASN A 341 6.36 -13.59 12.97
CA ASN A 341 5.66 -12.61 13.76
C ASN A 341 4.58 -13.21 14.67
N GLY A 342 4.29 -12.49 15.76
CA GLY A 342 3.24 -12.80 16.69
C GLY A 342 2.51 -11.55 17.13
N ARG A 343 1.21 -11.69 17.43
CA ARG A 343 0.35 -10.62 17.93
C ARG A 343 -0.52 -11.08 19.08
N LEU A 344 -0.75 -10.18 20.01
CA LEU A 344 -1.69 -10.34 21.11
C LEU A 344 -2.53 -9.06 21.24
N ASN A 345 -3.83 -9.18 21.15
CA ASN A 345 -4.78 -8.11 21.44
C ASN A 345 -5.70 -8.56 22.59
N LEU A 346 -5.88 -7.71 23.59
CA LEU A 346 -6.71 -7.95 24.77
C LEU A 346 -7.58 -6.72 25.00
N ASP A 347 -8.88 -6.93 25.13
CA ASP A 347 -9.85 -5.93 25.57
C ASP A 347 -10.58 -6.44 26.81
N HIS A 348 -10.62 -5.61 27.85
CA HIS A 348 -11.25 -5.96 29.12
C HIS A 348 -12.15 -4.83 29.64
N LYS A 349 -13.43 -5.13 29.75
CA LYS A 349 -14.40 -4.27 30.41
C LYS A 349 -14.38 -4.50 31.92
N MET A 350 -13.65 -3.66 32.66
CA MET A 350 -13.54 -3.77 34.10
C MET A 350 -14.91 -3.57 34.79
N ASN A 351 -15.67 -2.60 34.30
CA ASN A 351 -17.05 -2.31 34.73
C ASN A 351 -17.73 -1.41 33.66
N ASP A 352 -18.94 -0.89 33.94
CA ASP A 352 -19.65 -0.06 32.96
C ASP A 352 -19.02 1.31 32.71
N PHE A 353 -18.07 1.73 33.55
CA PHE A 353 -17.40 3.01 33.46
C PHE A 353 -15.96 2.92 32.92
N VAL A 354 -15.30 1.78 33.04
CA VAL A 354 -13.88 1.62 32.77
C VAL A 354 -13.63 0.46 31.79
N ASN A 355 -13.09 0.78 30.64
CA ASN A 355 -12.59 -0.19 29.68
C ASN A 355 -11.06 -0.05 29.56
N PHE A 356 -10.35 -1.16 29.52
CA PHE A 356 -8.92 -1.25 29.31
C PHE A 356 -8.65 -2.16 28.11
N GLY A 357 -7.68 -1.82 27.30
CA GLY A 357 -7.21 -2.71 26.25
C GLY A 357 -5.72 -2.55 26.00
N ALA A 358 -5.13 -3.62 25.49
CA ALA A 358 -3.72 -3.66 25.12
C ALA A 358 -3.53 -4.42 23.80
N SER A 359 -2.60 -3.98 22.99
CA SER A 359 -2.17 -4.63 21.77
C SER A 359 -0.66 -4.71 21.75
N PHE A 360 -0.13 -5.86 21.41
CA PHE A 360 1.31 -6.08 21.29
C PHE A 360 1.59 -6.95 20.07
N GLY A 361 2.50 -6.53 19.23
CA GLY A 361 3.01 -7.29 18.08
C GLY A 361 4.52 -7.28 18.06
N ALA A 362 5.11 -8.42 17.74
CA ALA A 362 6.55 -8.56 17.52
C ALA A 362 6.79 -9.29 16.19
N SER A 363 7.78 -8.81 15.45
CA SER A 363 8.19 -9.39 14.18
C SER A 363 9.71 -9.45 14.12
N TYR A 364 10.22 -10.57 13.65
CA TYR A 364 11.62 -10.72 13.25
C TYR A 364 11.66 -11.09 11.78
N SER A 365 12.42 -10.36 10.97
CA SER A 365 12.64 -10.68 9.56
C SER A 365 14.11 -10.71 9.19
N LEU A 366 14.43 -11.60 8.26
CA LEU A 366 15.71 -11.72 7.56
C LEU A 366 15.48 -11.47 6.08
N ASN A 367 16.24 -10.56 5.50
CA ASN A 367 16.17 -10.21 4.09
C ASN A 367 17.57 -10.32 3.47
N ASN A 368 17.78 -11.34 2.65
CA ASN A 368 18.98 -11.49 1.83
C ASN A 368 18.77 -10.76 0.51
N ARG A 369 19.70 -9.89 0.17
CA ARG A 369 19.60 -9.00 -0.99
C ARG A 369 20.86 -9.11 -1.84
N VAL A 370 20.72 -8.85 -3.12
CA VAL A 370 21.85 -8.64 -4.01
C VAL A 370 21.85 -7.20 -4.53
N GLU A 371 23.00 -6.65 -4.84
CA GLU A 371 23.03 -5.39 -5.55
C GLU A 371 22.29 -5.53 -6.90
N GLY A 372 21.46 -4.59 -7.20
CA GLY A 372 20.66 -4.51 -8.42
C GLY A 372 20.36 -3.06 -8.69
N ASP A 373 19.15 -2.74 -9.07
CA ASP A 373 18.59 -1.42 -9.30
C ASP A 373 19.63 -0.27 -9.17
N ARG A 374 20.13 0.29 -10.28
CA ARG A 374 21.17 1.33 -10.34
C ARG A 374 22.61 0.88 -10.10
N SER A 375 22.90 -0.32 -9.67
CA SER A 375 24.26 -0.80 -9.47
C SER A 375 24.74 -1.59 -10.66
N LEU A 376 25.85 -1.19 -11.28
CA LEU A 376 26.53 -1.97 -12.31
C LEU A 376 27.29 -3.17 -11.74
N ASN A 377 27.37 -3.30 -10.40
CA ASN A 377 28.08 -4.38 -9.74
C ASN A 377 27.14 -5.52 -9.33
N GLY A 378 25.83 -5.40 -9.61
CA GLY A 378 24.83 -6.38 -9.17
C GLY A 378 24.74 -7.62 -10.06
N VAL A 379 23.97 -8.60 -9.61
CA VAL A 379 23.74 -9.87 -10.32
C VAL A 379 23.08 -9.61 -11.69
N LEU A 380 21.95 -8.92 -11.70
CA LEU A 380 21.18 -8.70 -12.94
C LEU A 380 21.92 -7.84 -13.98
N PRO A 381 22.51 -6.68 -13.64
CA PRO A 381 23.26 -5.90 -14.63
C PRO A 381 24.45 -6.65 -15.22
N ASN A 382 25.19 -7.41 -14.40
CA ASN A 382 26.31 -8.22 -14.92
C ASN A 382 25.81 -9.35 -15.83
N ALA A 383 24.70 -10.01 -15.51
CA ALA A 383 24.10 -11.04 -16.35
C ALA A 383 23.60 -10.48 -17.71
N LEU A 384 23.09 -9.24 -17.73
CA LEU A 384 22.64 -8.58 -18.95
C LEU A 384 23.81 -8.12 -19.85
N THR A 385 24.95 -7.76 -19.25
CA THR A 385 26.08 -7.17 -20.01
C THR A 385 27.23 -8.14 -20.26
N MET A 386 27.32 -9.24 -19.52
CA MET A 386 28.37 -10.25 -19.70
C MET A 386 28.23 -10.94 -21.08
N PRO A 387 29.27 -10.95 -21.93
CA PRO A 387 29.21 -11.64 -23.20
C PRO A 387 28.97 -13.15 -23.03
N PRO A 388 28.23 -13.78 -23.95
CA PRO A 388 27.90 -15.21 -23.85
C PRO A 388 29.08 -16.15 -24.08
N ILE A 389 30.19 -15.63 -24.56
CA ILE A 389 31.43 -16.36 -24.86
C ILE A 389 32.35 -16.62 -23.67
N HIS A 390 31.94 -16.19 -22.47
CA HIS A 390 32.70 -16.43 -21.25
C HIS A 390 32.07 -17.58 -20.47
N PRO A 391 32.83 -18.65 -20.10
CA PRO A 391 32.31 -19.74 -19.26
C PRO A 391 32.11 -19.26 -17.84
N VAL A 392 31.16 -19.89 -17.13
CA VAL A 392 30.85 -19.61 -15.71
C VAL A 392 32.02 -19.94 -14.79
N PHE A 393 32.69 -21.07 -15.05
CA PHE A 393 33.80 -21.57 -14.26
C PHE A 393 35.06 -21.70 -15.12
N LYS A 394 36.21 -21.58 -14.47
CA LYS A 394 37.52 -21.93 -15.03
C LYS A 394 37.73 -23.44 -14.99
N ASP A 395 38.76 -23.94 -15.65
CA ASP A 395 39.11 -25.37 -15.68
C ASP A 395 39.41 -25.95 -14.28
N ASP A 396 39.83 -25.11 -13.35
CA ASP A 396 40.09 -25.49 -11.93
C ASP A 396 38.84 -25.49 -11.07
N GLY A 397 37.67 -25.19 -11.62
CA GLY A 397 36.38 -25.15 -10.92
C GLY A 397 36.11 -23.85 -10.16
N THR A 398 37.00 -22.86 -10.19
CA THR A 398 36.78 -21.53 -9.64
C THR A 398 35.89 -20.68 -10.56
N TYR A 399 35.21 -19.66 -10.01
CA TYR A 399 34.44 -18.74 -10.84
C TYR A 399 35.35 -17.97 -11.82
N ASN A 400 34.87 -17.86 -13.03
CA ASN A 400 35.60 -17.13 -14.06
C ASN A 400 35.35 -15.62 -13.95
N GLU A 401 36.31 -14.90 -13.38
CA GLU A 401 36.29 -13.43 -13.24
C GLU A 401 37.15 -12.72 -14.32
N ASP A 402 37.62 -13.45 -15.35
CA ASP A 402 38.46 -12.88 -16.41
C ASP A 402 37.67 -12.13 -17.49
N GLY A 403 36.32 -12.24 -17.48
CA GLY A 403 35.43 -11.51 -18.37
C GLY A 403 35.44 -9.98 -18.16
N PRO A 404 34.79 -9.19 -19.01
CA PRO A 404 34.77 -7.73 -18.87
C PRO A 404 33.99 -7.27 -17.64
N TYR A 405 33.07 -8.10 -17.15
CA TYR A 405 32.21 -7.86 -15.99
C TYR A 405 32.45 -8.87 -14.88
N ALA A 406 31.94 -8.61 -13.67
CA ALA A 406 31.99 -9.56 -12.59
C ALA A 406 31.08 -10.77 -12.90
N ASN A 407 31.50 -11.96 -12.46
CA ASN A 407 30.69 -13.16 -12.63
C ASN A 407 29.41 -13.07 -11.77
N PRO A 408 28.21 -12.98 -12.37
CA PRO A 408 26.98 -12.76 -11.63
C PRO A 408 26.60 -13.93 -10.71
N ILE A 409 27.06 -15.14 -11.01
CA ILE A 409 26.82 -16.33 -10.19
C ILE A 409 27.69 -16.28 -8.94
N ALA A 410 28.97 -15.85 -9.08
CA ALA A 410 29.85 -15.64 -7.94
C ALA A 410 29.26 -14.60 -6.99
N ILE A 411 28.80 -13.46 -7.52
CA ILE A 411 28.13 -12.44 -6.71
C ILE A 411 26.92 -13.02 -5.97
N GLY A 412 26.02 -13.72 -6.67
CA GLY A 412 24.79 -14.25 -6.08
C GLY A 412 24.98 -15.38 -5.07
N ARG A 413 26.12 -16.07 -5.09
CA ARG A 413 26.37 -17.21 -4.18
C ARG A 413 27.35 -16.91 -3.07
N GLU A 414 28.32 -16.01 -3.27
CA GLU A 414 29.41 -15.79 -2.33
C GLU A 414 29.33 -14.44 -1.62
N ALA A 415 28.73 -13.41 -2.23
CA ALA A 415 28.53 -12.15 -1.55
C ALA A 415 27.40 -12.28 -0.52
N ILE A 416 27.60 -11.73 0.67
CA ILE A 416 26.65 -11.72 1.76
C ILE A 416 26.05 -10.32 1.89
N ASN A 417 24.72 -10.22 1.93
CA ASN A 417 24.03 -8.95 2.14
C ASN A 417 22.74 -9.19 2.92
N GLU A 418 22.88 -9.29 4.22
CA GLU A 418 21.82 -9.63 5.14
C GLU A 418 21.29 -8.40 5.87
N ALA A 419 19.96 -8.31 5.99
CA ALA A 419 19.30 -7.33 6.83
C ALA A 419 18.38 -8.02 7.82
N HIS A 420 18.73 -7.95 9.08
CA HIS A 420 17.96 -8.48 10.21
C HIS A 420 17.14 -7.36 10.83
N SER A 421 15.81 -7.49 10.79
CA SER A 421 14.88 -6.53 11.38
C SER A 421 14.15 -7.16 12.55
N LEU A 422 14.25 -6.54 13.73
CA LEU A 422 13.39 -6.81 14.88
C LEU A 422 12.48 -5.61 15.08
N ARG A 423 11.17 -5.81 14.95
CA ARG A 423 10.20 -4.78 15.22
C ARG A 423 9.26 -5.18 16.34
N THR A 424 8.98 -4.26 17.25
CA THR A 424 7.95 -4.41 18.27
C THR A 424 7.04 -3.20 18.25
N LEU A 425 5.74 -3.45 18.17
CA LEU A 425 4.69 -2.45 18.16
C LEU A 425 3.72 -2.74 19.29
N GLY A 426 3.47 -1.80 20.16
CA GLY A 426 2.54 -1.99 21.26
C GLY A 426 1.74 -0.74 21.59
N ASN A 427 0.54 -0.95 22.09
CA ASN A 427 -0.26 0.11 22.67
C ASN A 427 -1.10 -0.41 23.85
N ALA A 428 -1.45 0.49 24.74
CA ALA A 428 -2.42 0.28 25.81
C ALA A 428 -3.34 1.50 25.84
N PHE A 429 -4.61 1.28 26.09
CA PHE A 429 -5.60 2.34 26.25
C PHE A 429 -6.46 2.12 27.48
N LEU A 430 -6.94 3.22 28.02
CA LEU A 430 -7.88 3.25 29.12
C LEU A 430 -8.97 4.26 28.79
N ASP A 431 -10.23 3.80 28.73
CA ASP A 431 -11.41 4.61 28.54
C ASP A 431 -12.18 4.69 29.86
N ILE A 432 -12.44 5.90 30.33
CA ILE A 432 -13.19 6.18 31.55
C ILE A 432 -14.42 6.99 31.19
N ARG A 433 -15.59 6.40 31.34
CA ARG A 433 -16.88 7.12 31.26
C ARG A 433 -17.13 7.82 32.57
N PHE A 434 -17.13 9.13 32.53
CA PHE A 434 -17.46 9.97 33.67
C PHE A 434 -18.61 10.90 33.31
N LEU A 435 -19.51 11.13 34.18
CA LEU A 435 -20.80 11.74 33.86
C LEU A 435 -21.54 10.97 32.74
N LYS A 436 -22.76 11.33 32.44
CA LYS A 436 -23.60 10.52 31.54
C LYS A 436 -23.09 10.51 30.08
N ASN A 437 -22.47 11.61 29.66
CA ASN A 437 -22.17 11.87 28.23
C ASN A 437 -20.68 12.09 27.93
N PHE A 438 -19.81 11.95 28.92
CA PHE A 438 -18.37 12.21 28.76
C PHE A 438 -17.56 10.94 28.87
N THR A 439 -16.56 10.82 28.01
CA THR A 439 -15.55 9.76 28.06
C THR A 439 -14.18 10.40 28.01
N PHE A 440 -13.33 10.07 28.97
CA PHE A 440 -11.91 10.32 28.90
C PHE A 440 -11.20 9.09 28.38
N SER A 441 -10.37 9.25 27.35
CA SER A 441 -9.57 8.18 26.74
C SER A 441 -8.11 8.58 26.79
N THR A 442 -7.26 7.72 27.32
CA THR A 442 -5.81 7.85 27.20
C THR A 442 -5.26 6.62 26.51
N LYS A 443 -4.41 6.84 25.49
CA LYS A 443 -3.75 5.78 24.74
C LYS A 443 -2.26 6.07 24.66
N TRP A 444 -1.47 5.10 25.08
CA TRP A 444 -0.01 5.11 24.97
C TRP A 444 0.43 4.03 24.03
N GLY A 445 1.35 4.36 23.16
CA GLY A 445 1.90 3.41 22.22
C GLY A 445 3.37 3.63 21.95
N PHE A 446 4.01 2.58 21.50
CA PHE A 446 5.37 2.62 21.03
C PHE A 446 5.53 1.78 19.76
N ASP A 447 6.50 2.18 18.95
CA ASP A 447 6.98 1.44 17.79
C ASP A 447 8.52 1.44 17.85
N TYR A 448 9.11 0.27 18.00
CA TYR A 448 10.55 0.09 18.05
C TYR A 448 11.02 -0.78 16.89
N LEU A 449 11.97 -0.27 16.13
CA LEU A 449 12.62 -0.96 15.03
C LEU A 449 14.13 -1.03 15.31
N SER A 450 14.68 -2.23 15.32
CA SER A 450 16.12 -2.50 15.33
C SER A 450 16.49 -3.19 14.03
N LEU A 451 17.22 -2.51 13.18
CA LEU A 451 17.71 -3.02 11.90
C LEU A 451 19.23 -3.18 11.99
N ARG A 452 19.70 -4.39 11.79
CA ARG A 452 21.12 -4.72 11.65
C ARG A 452 21.37 -5.19 10.22
N GLU A 453 22.39 -4.64 9.56
CA GLU A 453 22.81 -5.01 8.23
C GLU A 453 24.25 -5.51 8.27
N HIS A 454 24.48 -6.64 7.63
CA HIS A 454 25.80 -7.25 7.44
C HIS A 454 26.02 -7.46 5.94
N SER A 455 27.13 -6.94 5.42
CA SER A 455 27.52 -7.11 4.02
C SER A 455 28.99 -7.51 3.95
N TYR A 456 29.26 -8.52 3.12
CA TYR A 456 30.60 -8.99 2.87
C TYR A 456 30.79 -9.41 1.40
N ASP A 457 31.72 -8.77 0.72
CA ASP A 457 32.20 -9.17 -0.60
C ASP A 457 33.52 -9.89 -0.44
N PRO A 458 33.59 -11.22 -0.62
CA PRO A 458 34.82 -11.98 -0.41
C PRO A 458 35.87 -11.73 -1.53
N PRO A 459 37.17 -11.99 -1.27
CA PRO A 459 38.22 -11.87 -2.27
C PRO A 459 38.05 -12.72 -3.53
N THR A 460 37.15 -13.71 -3.49
CA THR A 460 36.78 -14.58 -4.62
C THR A 460 35.87 -13.91 -5.63
N THR A 461 35.19 -12.82 -5.28
CA THR A 461 34.43 -11.98 -6.21
C THR A 461 35.30 -10.85 -6.75
N ARG A 462 35.04 -10.40 -7.98
CA ARG A 462 35.76 -9.28 -8.60
C ARG A 462 35.75 -8.02 -7.76
N GLN A 463 34.65 -7.73 -7.06
CA GLN A 463 34.50 -6.56 -6.21
C GLN A 463 35.36 -6.68 -4.96
N GLY A 464 35.31 -7.81 -4.27
CA GLY A 464 36.09 -8.08 -3.08
C GLY A 464 37.57 -8.23 -3.38
N ALA A 465 37.95 -8.83 -4.51
CA ALA A 465 39.35 -9.04 -4.92
C ALA A 465 40.17 -7.74 -4.97
N ARG A 466 39.55 -6.62 -5.38
CA ARG A 466 40.23 -5.31 -5.46
C ARG A 466 40.73 -4.79 -4.10
N SER A 467 40.14 -5.23 -3.02
CA SER A 467 40.43 -4.77 -1.66
C SER A 467 40.69 -5.94 -0.72
N ASN A 468 40.98 -7.13 -1.24
CA ASN A 468 41.14 -8.36 -0.49
C ASN A 468 40.00 -8.59 0.51
N GLY A 469 38.77 -8.43 0.04
CA GLY A 469 37.55 -8.47 0.83
C GLY A 469 37.04 -7.09 1.27
N ILE A 470 35.71 -6.91 1.30
CA ILE A 470 35.01 -5.70 1.76
C ILE A 470 33.95 -6.13 2.74
N GLY A 471 34.03 -5.66 3.98
CA GLY A 471 33.01 -5.91 5.00
C GLY A 471 32.32 -4.62 5.45
N ILE A 472 31.00 -4.69 5.69
CA ILE A 472 30.20 -3.60 6.22
C ILE A 472 29.32 -4.12 7.34
N GLU A 473 29.33 -3.43 8.48
CA GLU A 473 28.37 -3.61 9.58
C GLU A 473 27.63 -2.31 9.82
N ALA A 474 26.32 -2.38 9.83
CA ALA A 474 25.48 -1.23 10.10
C ALA A 474 24.33 -1.59 11.06
N GLN A 475 24.01 -0.68 11.95
CA GLN A 475 22.87 -0.83 12.85
C GLN A 475 22.09 0.47 12.95
N ASN A 476 20.77 0.35 12.94
CA ASN A 476 19.85 1.47 13.07
C ASN A 476 18.74 1.10 14.06
N ASN A 477 18.70 1.79 15.19
CA ASN A 477 17.66 1.64 16.21
C ASN A 477 16.76 2.86 16.17
N VAL A 478 15.46 2.63 15.96
CA VAL A 478 14.45 3.68 15.89
C VAL A 478 13.37 3.40 16.91
N LEU A 479 13.02 4.38 17.72
CA LEU A 479 11.97 4.30 18.73
C LEU A 479 11.01 5.48 18.54
N ASN A 480 9.74 5.19 18.39
CA ASN A 480 8.67 6.17 18.41
C ASN A 480 7.74 5.90 19.61
N ILE A 481 7.51 6.89 20.45
CA ILE A 481 6.58 6.83 21.58
C ILE A 481 5.52 7.88 21.37
N VAL A 482 4.26 7.49 21.52
CA VAL A 482 3.10 8.35 21.32
C VAL A 482 2.16 8.27 22.52
N SER A 483 1.63 9.40 22.94
CA SER A 483 0.52 9.48 23.90
C SER A 483 -0.60 10.35 23.33
N ASN A 484 -1.80 9.81 23.32
CA ASN A 484 -3.03 10.50 22.90
C ASN A 484 -4.00 10.55 24.10
N ASN A 485 -4.39 11.75 24.51
CA ASN A 485 -5.29 11.97 25.63
C ASN A 485 -6.51 12.78 25.14
N LEU A 486 -7.69 12.24 25.30
CA LEU A 486 -8.92 12.73 24.66
C LEU A 486 -10.04 12.88 25.70
N VAL A 487 -10.82 13.93 25.56
CA VAL A 487 -12.14 14.04 26.21
C VAL A 487 -13.18 14.12 25.11
N ARG A 488 -14.13 13.20 25.14
CA ARG A 488 -15.25 13.13 24.20
C ARG A 488 -16.55 13.41 24.94
N TYR A 489 -17.36 14.27 24.36
CA TYR A 489 -18.75 14.48 24.73
C TYR A 489 -19.64 13.97 23.60
N SER A 490 -20.66 13.16 23.93
CA SER A 490 -21.63 12.65 22.97
C SER A 490 -23.02 12.72 23.58
N ASN A 491 -23.95 13.33 22.86
CA ASN A 491 -25.34 13.46 23.31
C ASN A 491 -26.33 13.43 22.15
N ASN A 492 -27.44 12.73 22.36
CA ASN A 492 -28.55 12.71 21.42
C ASN A 492 -29.72 13.43 22.09
N ILE A 493 -30.06 14.60 21.55
CA ILE A 493 -31.13 15.45 22.07
C ILE A 493 -32.38 15.23 21.22
N ASN A 494 -33.51 14.86 21.86
CA ASN A 494 -34.79 14.60 21.22
C ASN A 494 -34.77 13.59 20.07
N ARG A 495 -33.76 12.70 20.02
CA ARG A 495 -33.50 11.73 18.94
C ARG A 495 -33.24 12.32 17.55
N VAL A 496 -33.23 13.64 17.43
CA VAL A 496 -33.06 14.39 16.17
C VAL A 496 -31.69 15.08 16.11
N HIS A 497 -31.23 15.62 17.23
CA HIS A 497 -29.97 16.36 17.30
C HIS A 497 -28.87 15.49 17.90
N ASN A 498 -27.95 15.01 17.07
CA ASN A 498 -26.78 14.29 17.53
C ASN A 498 -25.58 15.24 17.59
N LEU A 499 -25.02 15.43 18.77
CA LEU A 499 -23.88 16.29 19.05
C LEU A 499 -22.72 15.45 19.52
N GLU A 500 -21.57 15.62 18.90
CA GLU A 500 -20.33 15.01 19.33
C GLU A 500 -19.23 16.07 19.34
N ALA A 501 -18.53 16.22 20.45
CA ALA A 501 -17.40 17.10 20.60
C ALA A 501 -16.21 16.34 21.18
N LEU A 502 -15.03 16.59 20.64
CA LEU A 502 -13.78 15.97 21.06
C LEU A 502 -12.74 17.07 21.25
N ALA A 503 -12.02 17.00 22.37
CA ALA A 503 -10.83 17.80 22.61
C ALA A 503 -9.68 16.86 23.00
N GLY A 504 -8.49 17.11 22.49
CA GLY A 504 -7.38 16.21 22.70
C GLY A 504 -6.03 16.90 22.77
N TYR A 505 -5.11 16.24 23.47
CA TYR A 505 -3.70 16.57 23.53
C TYR A 505 -2.87 15.32 23.20
N SER A 506 -1.92 15.46 22.29
CA SER A 506 -1.03 14.39 21.89
C SER A 506 0.42 14.85 21.95
N PHE A 507 1.31 13.94 22.33
CA PHE A 507 2.73 14.14 22.14
C PHE A 507 3.37 12.90 21.53
N GLU A 508 4.41 13.13 20.75
CA GLU A 508 5.20 12.10 20.10
C GLU A 508 6.68 12.40 20.28
N ILE A 509 7.45 11.36 20.61
CA ILE A 509 8.91 11.41 20.74
C ILE A 509 9.50 10.35 19.82
N PHE A 510 10.32 10.80 18.89
CA PHE A 510 11.06 9.94 17.99
C PHE A 510 12.53 10.00 18.29
N ARG A 511 13.17 8.82 18.41
CA ARG A 511 14.61 8.67 18.66
C ARG A 511 15.20 7.74 17.63
N ARG A 512 16.31 8.14 17.03
CA ARG A 512 17.10 7.32 16.12
C ARG A 512 18.55 7.30 16.56
N ARG A 513 19.12 6.10 16.59
CA ARG A 513 20.53 5.85 16.84
C ARG A 513 21.05 4.93 15.76
N ASN A 514 22.02 5.39 14.98
CA ASN A 514 22.61 4.56 13.95
C ASN A 514 24.13 4.60 14.00
N GLN A 515 24.70 3.49 13.62
CA GLN A 515 26.13 3.29 13.50
C GLN A 515 26.43 2.51 12.22
N TYR A 516 27.62 2.73 11.67
CA TYR A 516 28.09 2.15 10.43
C TYR A 516 29.59 2.04 10.49
N ALA A 517 30.14 0.93 10.01
CA ALA A 517 31.56 0.77 9.77
C ALA A 517 31.82 -0.08 8.53
N ARG A 518 32.88 0.23 7.80
CA ARG A 518 33.35 -0.47 6.61
C ARG A 518 34.83 -0.77 6.75
N GLY A 519 35.20 -2.04 6.54
CA GLY A 519 36.58 -2.53 6.55
C GLY A 519 36.98 -3.19 5.22
N VAL A 520 38.26 -3.28 5.00
CA VAL A 520 38.87 -3.95 3.84
C VAL A 520 40.10 -4.73 4.30
N ASP A 521 40.62 -5.56 3.39
CA ASP A 521 41.82 -6.37 3.59
C ASP A 521 41.60 -7.43 4.71
N PHE A 522 40.88 -8.48 4.32
CA PHE A 522 40.57 -9.62 5.16
C PHE A 522 41.56 -10.78 4.97
N PRO A 523 41.82 -11.61 5.97
CA PRO A 523 42.78 -12.73 5.87
C PRO A 523 42.38 -13.80 4.85
N GLY A 524 41.13 -13.82 4.42
CA GLY A 524 40.62 -14.77 3.43
C GLY A 524 39.07 -14.77 3.40
N PRO A 525 38.44 -15.55 2.52
CA PRO A 525 37.01 -15.49 2.23
C PRO A 525 36.11 -15.93 3.41
N TYR A 526 36.66 -16.65 4.37
CA TYR A 526 35.91 -17.16 5.52
C TYR A 526 35.90 -16.21 6.74
N PHE A 527 36.67 -15.13 6.67
CA PHE A 527 36.71 -14.09 7.69
C PHE A 527 35.85 -12.94 7.25
N GLN A 528 34.69 -12.77 7.89
CA GLN A 528 33.60 -11.94 7.35
C GLN A 528 33.23 -10.74 8.24
N TYR A 529 33.73 -10.74 9.51
CA TYR A 529 33.39 -9.68 10.44
C TYR A 529 34.45 -8.59 10.49
N LEU A 530 34.04 -7.35 10.77
CA LEU A 530 34.96 -6.20 10.79
C LEU A 530 36.14 -6.31 11.74
N ALA A 531 36.06 -7.15 12.79
CA ALA A 531 37.16 -7.40 13.69
C ALA A 531 38.38 -8.04 12.99
N GLU A 532 38.19 -8.63 11.83
CA GLU A 532 39.19 -9.36 11.04
C GLU A 532 39.75 -8.50 9.89
N ALA A 533 39.14 -7.32 9.65
CA ALA A 533 39.65 -6.39 8.64
C ALA A 533 40.94 -5.70 9.10
N ALA A 534 41.98 -5.72 8.23
CA ALA A 534 43.22 -5.00 8.55
C ALA A 534 43.05 -3.48 8.54
N THR A 535 42.07 -2.94 7.77
CA THR A 535 41.88 -1.50 7.63
C THR A 535 40.37 -1.13 7.72
N ILE A 536 40.01 -0.26 8.65
CA ILE A 536 38.70 0.37 8.71
C ILE A 536 38.73 1.64 7.84
N THR A 537 37.99 1.62 6.74
CA THR A 537 37.98 2.71 5.75
C THR A 537 36.95 3.79 6.03
N SER A 538 35.88 3.45 6.77
CA SER A 538 34.84 4.40 7.15
C SER A 538 34.17 3.93 8.45
N SER A 539 33.90 4.87 9.34
CA SER A 539 33.13 4.61 10.57
C SER A 539 32.42 5.87 11.01
N TYR A 540 31.13 5.75 11.36
CA TYR A 540 30.37 6.85 11.96
C TYR A 540 29.25 6.35 12.87
N ALA A 541 28.85 7.21 13.80
CA ALA A 541 27.65 7.04 14.60
C ALA A 541 26.87 8.36 14.64
N ARG A 542 25.54 8.29 14.64
CA ARG A 542 24.66 9.45 14.69
C ARG A 542 23.49 9.24 15.64
N ALA A 543 23.04 10.33 16.23
CA ALA A 543 21.89 10.36 17.12
C ALA A 543 20.94 11.48 16.68
N VAL A 544 19.65 11.17 16.58
CA VAL A 544 18.59 12.12 16.26
C VAL A 544 17.46 11.94 17.25
N ASP A 545 17.08 13.02 17.92
CA ASP A 545 15.89 13.10 18.77
C ASP A 545 14.99 14.20 18.23
N ARG A 546 13.70 13.95 18.06
CA ARG A 546 12.69 14.92 17.65
C ARG A 546 11.38 14.69 18.36
N GLY A 547 10.55 15.70 18.42
CA GLY A 547 9.23 15.61 19.02
C GLY A 547 8.18 16.46 18.34
N ILE A 548 6.93 16.08 18.52
CA ILE A 548 5.74 16.82 18.10
C ILE A 548 4.79 16.91 19.28
N ASN A 549 4.32 18.13 19.57
CA ASN A 549 3.24 18.40 20.53
C ASN A 549 2.01 18.86 19.78
N SER A 550 0.84 18.44 20.17
CA SER A 550 -0.38 18.77 19.46
C SER A 550 -1.56 18.98 20.38
N CYS A 551 -2.32 20.06 20.10
CA CYS A 551 -3.64 20.28 20.66
C CYS A 551 -4.66 20.24 19.54
N PHE A 552 -5.77 19.55 19.70
CA PHE A 552 -6.78 19.43 18.66
C PHE A 552 -8.19 19.32 19.21
N GLY A 553 -9.16 19.68 18.37
CA GLY A 553 -10.57 19.54 18.67
C GLY A 553 -11.36 19.23 17.41
N GLN A 554 -12.48 18.57 17.61
CA GLN A 554 -13.47 18.29 16.57
C GLN A 554 -14.86 18.46 17.13
N PHE A 555 -15.73 19.04 16.34
CA PHE A 555 -17.16 19.17 16.64
C PHE A 555 -17.95 18.60 15.47
N LYS A 556 -18.85 17.64 15.77
CA LYS A 556 -19.77 17.05 14.80
C LYS A 556 -21.20 17.34 15.23
N TYR A 557 -21.98 17.74 14.27
CA TYR A 557 -23.41 17.92 14.44
C TYR A 557 -24.15 17.19 13.34
N ASN A 558 -25.09 16.36 13.71
CA ASN A 558 -25.94 15.62 12.81
C ASN A 558 -27.41 15.91 13.16
N TYR A 559 -28.14 16.52 12.25
CA TYR A 559 -29.54 16.80 12.37
C TYR A 559 -30.35 15.74 11.62
N ASP A 560 -31.13 14.94 12.36
CA ASP A 560 -32.07 13.92 11.87
C ASP A 560 -31.44 12.98 10.83
N TYR A 561 -30.12 12.72 10.94
CA TYR A 561 -29.36 11.96 9.96
C TYR A 561 -29.39 12.51 8.51
N LYS A 562 -29.89 13.75 8.32
CA LYS A 562 -30.01 14.46 7.02
C LYS A 562 -28.85 15.38 6.75
N TYR A 563 -28.53 16.26 7.71
CA TYR A 563 -27.48 17.25 7.59
C TYR A 563 -26.37 16.93 8.57
N ILE A 564 -25.21 16.70 8.06
CA ILE A 564 -24.03 16.35 8.85
C ILE A 564 -22.97 17.42 8.66
N ILE A 565 -22.51 18.02 9.74
CA ILE A 565 -21.48 19.06 9.74
C ILE A 565 -20.35 18.60 10.65
N THR A 566 -19.13 18.65 10.16
CA THR A 566 -17.91 18.39 10.94
C THR A 566 -16.98 19.59 10.85
N LEU A 567 -16.57 20.11 12.01
CA LEU A 567 -15.55 21.15 12.14
C LEU A 567 -14.40 20.58 12.94
N SER A 568 -13.18 20.75 12.48
CA SER A 568 -11.99 20.31 13.19
C SER A 568 -10.90 21.36 13.13
N GLY A 569 -10.05 21.37 14.14
CA GLY A 569 -8.87 22.21 14.18
C GLY A 569 -7.77 21.53 14.97
N ARG A 570 -6.55 21.64 14.48
CA ARG A 570 -5.37 21.09 15.12
C ARG A 570 -4.21 22.07 15.05
N MET A 571 -3.48 22.18 16.13
CA MET A 571 -2.25 22.93 16.22
C MET A 571 -1.11 21.98 16.57
N ASP A 572 -0.14 21.85 15.69
CA ASP A 572 1.04 21.00 15.84
C ASP A 572 2.31 21.86 16.00
N GLY A 573 3.14 21.53 16.96
CA GLY A 573 4.47 22.09 17.15
C GLY A 573 5.53 21.02 16.90
N SER A 574 6.39 21.21 15.88
CA SER A 574 7.46 20.27 15.52
C SER A 574 8.84 20.86 15.81
N THR A 575 9.72 20.06 16.40
CA THR A 575 11.12 20.43 16.63
C THR A 575 11.98 20.51 15.38
N LYS A 576 11.41 20.21 14.21
CA LYS A 576 12.09 20.35 12.91
C LYS A 576 12.15 21.81 12.40
N PHE A 577 11.34 22.67 12.96
CA PHE A 577 11.25 24.10 12.61
C PHE A 577 11.81 25.01 13.70
N GLY A 578 12.27 26.20 13.27
CA GLY A 578 12.75 27.22 14.17
C GLY A 578 11.66 27.81 15.07
N ASP A 579 12.05 28.55 16.11
CA ASP A 579 11.13 29.02 17.15
C ASP A 579 10.00 29.92 16.61
N ASN A 580 10.27 30.70 15.54
CA ASN A 580 9.29 31.59 14.93
C ASN A 580 8.16 30.85 14.20
N ASN A 581 8.41 29.62 13.69
CA ASN A 581 7.50 28.87 12.85
C ASN A 581 7.26 27.43 13.33
N LYS A 582 7.57 27.15 14.60
CA LYS A 582 7.46 25.82 15.22
C LYS A 582 6.03 25.29 15.17
N TYR A 583 5.02 26.15 15.37
CA TYR A 583 3.62 25.80 15.44
C TYR A 583 2.89 26.09 14.13
N GLY A 584 2.13 25.10 13.64
CA GLY A 584 1.22 25.21 12.50
C GLY A 584 -0.23 24.96 12.94
N PHE A 585 -1.17 25.76 12.43
CA PHE A 585 -2.62 25.57 12.68
C PHE A 585 -3.32 25.05 11.42
N PHE A 586 -4.06 23.97 11.56
CA PHE A 586 -4.68 23.22 10.48
C PHE A 586 -6.19 23.05 10.73
N PRO A 587 -7.02 24.02 10.28
CA PRO A 587 -8.47 23.96 10.36
C PRO A 587 -9.04 23.13 9.20
N ALA A 588 -10.17 22.44 9.44
CA ALA A 588 -10.94 21.81 8.39
C ALA A 588 -12.44 21.81 8.71
N ALA A 589 -13.25 21.82 7.66
CA ALA A 589 -14.70 21.76 7.74
C ALA A 589 -15.24 20.82 6.66
N SER A 590 -16.31 20.10 6.95
CA SER A 590 -17.07 19.35 5.97
C SER A 590 -18.55 19.35 6.25
N VAL A 591 -19.32 19.17 5.18
CA VAL A 591 -20.76 19.03 5.23
C VAL A 591 -21.18 17.83 4.38
N ALA A 592 -22.21 17.10 4.85
CA ALA A 592 -22.87 16.12 4.02
C ALA A 592 -24.38 16.32 4.14
N TRP A 593 -25.05 16.11 3.02
CA TRP A 593 -26.50 16.23 2.90
C TRP A 593 -27.04 14.95 2.26
N ARG A 594 -27.89 14.25 3.02
CA ARG A 594 -28.59 13.06 2.55
C ARG A 594 -29.93 13.46 1.96
N LEU A 595 -29.98 13.56 0.63
CA LEU A 595 -31.16 13.99 -0.12
C LEU A 595 -32.32 12.99 0.02
N THR A 596 -31.99 11.70 0.13
CA THR A 596 -33.00 10.64 0.30
C THR A 596 -33.82 10.77 1.58
N GLU A 597 -33.31 11.48 2.60
CA GLU A 597 -34.07 11.74 3.83
C GLU A 597 -35.01 12.96 3.73
N GLU A 598 -35.03 13.68 2.61
CA GLU A 598 -35.88 14.84 2.40
C GLU A 598 -37.27 14.44 1.90
N SER A 599 -38.27 15.21 2.33
CA SER A 599 -39.67 14.96 1.94
C SER A 599 -39.94 15.15 0.43
N PHE A 600 -39.23 16.08 -0.21
CA PHE A 600 -39.34 16.27 -1.65
C PHE A 600 -38.74 15.12 -2.48
N PHE A 601 -37.85 14.32 -1.86
CA PHE A 601 -37.20 13.16 -2.51
C PHE A 601 -38.05 11.88 -2.39
N GLU A 602 -39.09 11.88 -1.57
CA GLU A 602 -39.94 10.71 -1.30
C GLU A 602 -40.44 9.99 -2.55
N PRO A 603 -40.83 10.67 -3.66
CA PRO A 603 -41.25 10.00 -4.89
C PRO A 603 -40.13 9.21 -5.58
N LEU A 604 -38.87 9.51 -5.30
CA LEU A 604 -37.69 8.89 -5.89
C LEU A 604 -37.10 7.77 -5.00
N ARG A 605 -37.57 7.59 -3.77
CA ARG A 605 -37.08 6.55 -2.83
C ARG A 605 -37.24 5.12 -3.35
N GLY A 606 -38.11 4.87 -4.31
CA GLY A 606 -38.24 3.57 -4.96
C GLY A 606 -37.13 3.27 -5.98
N ILE A 607 -36.28 4.26 -6.31
CA ILE A 607 -35.17 4.13 -7.25
C ILE A 607 -33.84 4.32 -6.52
N PHE A 608 -33.78 5.31 -5.60
CA PHE A 608 -32.59 5.66 -4.86
C PHE A 608 -32.74 5.21 -3.40
N ASP A 609 -31.86 4.31 -2.98
CA ASP A 609 -31.75 3.85 -1.60
C ASP A 609 -30.96 4.86 -0.76
N GLU A 610 -29.90 5.44 -1.34
CA GLU A 610 -29.14 6.55 -0.78
C GLU A 610 -28.74 7.52 -1.89
N PHE A 611 -28.89 8.83 -1.63
CA PHE A 611 -28.26 9.88 -2.38
C PHE A 611 -27.73 10.93 -1.42
N ARG A 612 -26.41 10.95 -1.30
CA ARG A 612 -25.69 11.83 -0.39
C ARG A 612 -24.72 12.73 -1.16
N MET A 613 -24.75 14.03 -0.90
CA MET A 613 -23.77 14.99 -1.40
C MET A 613 -22.81 15.36 -0.28
N ARG A 614 -21.53 15.51 -0.62
CA ARG A 614 -20.47 15.85 0.33
C ARG A 614 -19.63 17.02 -0.18
N ALA A 615 -19.20 17.91 0.73
CA ALA A 615 -18.23 18.95 0.44
C ALA A 615 -17.31 19.14 1.63
N SER A 616 -16.02 19.30 1.38
CA SER A 616 -15.02 19.55 2.41
C SER A 616 -13.96 20.54 1.96
N PHE A 617 -13.44 21.30 2.95
CA PHE A 617 -12.31 22.17 2.79
C PHE A 617 -11.44 22.11 4.04
N GLY A 618 -10.12 22.14 3.88
CA GLY A 618 -9.20 22.23 5.01
C GLY A 618 -7.77 22.50 4.60
N LEU A 619 -6.99 22.85 5.63
CA LEU A 619 -5.55 23.03 5.53
C LEU A 619 -4.85 21.85 6.21
N THR A 620 -3.80 21.35 5.58
CA THR A 620 -2.92 20.31 6.15
C THR A 620 -1.46 20.76 6.02
N GLY A 621 -0.62 20.26 6.91
CA GLY A 621 0.80 20.57 6.92
C GLY A 621 1.69 19.41 6.53
N ASN A 622 2.93 19.68 6.15
CA ASN A 622 3.97 18.67 5.93
C ASN A 622 5.26 19.09 6.62
N ASP A 623 5.82 18.22 7.46
CA ASP A 623 7.11 18.37 8.13
C ASP A 623 8.17 17.37 7.64
N GLY A 624 7.96 16.78 6.46
CA GLY A 624 8.83 15.75 5.86
C GLY A 624 10.20 16.27 5.41
N ILE A 625 10.82 17.17 6.17
CA ILE A 625 12.17 17.72 5.93
C ILE A 625 13.22 17.02 6.79
N PRO A 626 14.51 17.13 6.43
CA PRO A 626 15.61 16.67 7.27
C PRO A 626 15.53 17.26 8.67
N ASP A 627 15.95 16.48 9.66
CA ASP A 627 16.06 16.95 11.03
C ASP A 627 17.11 18.06 11.11
N PHE A 628 16.85 19.09 11.94
CA PHE A 628 17.73 20.25 12.17
C PHE A 628 17.96 21.15 10.94
N ALA A 629 17.09 21.09 9.92
CA ALA A 629 17.25 21.87 8.67
C ALA A 629 17.28 23.39 8.89
N TYR A 630 16.76 23.89 10.01
CA TYR A 630 16.77 25.31 10.36
C TYR A 630 18.04 25.79 11.08
N LEU A 631 18.88 24.87 11.57
CA LEU A 631 20.07 25.17 12.37
C LEU A 631 21.32 25.38 11.51
N ASN A 632 22.28 26.10 12.07
CA ASN A 632 23.66 26.10 11.57
C ASN A 632 24.35 24.84 12.05
N LEU A 633 24.70 23.94 11.13
CA LEU A 633 25.33 22.68 11.46
C LEU A 633 26.80 22.67 11.07
N TYR A 634 27.59 21.98 11.89
CA TYR A 634 28.98 21.68 11.65
C TYR A 634 29.14 20.18 11.49
N ARG A 635 30.07 19.73 10.67
CA ARG A 635 30.46 18.34 10.52
C ARG A 635 31.88 18.13 11.07
N GLY A 636 32.09 17.05 11.76
CA GLY A 636 33.40 16.54 12.13
C GLY A 636 34.07 15.79 10.97
N GLY A 637 35.28 15.27 11.20
CA GLY A 637 36.02 14.48 10.21
C GLY A 637 36.73 15.31 9.12
N THR A 638 36.80 16.62 9.30
CA THR A 638 37.60 17.56 8.46
C THR A 638 38.97 17.78 9.09
N ASN A 639 39.67 16.67 9.35
CA ASN A 639 40.93 16.69 10.06
C ASN A 639 42.03 17.43 9.29
N TYR A 640 42.88 18.14 10.00
CA TYR A 640 44.02 18.83 9.44
C TYR A 640 45.33 18.38 10.16
N LEU A 641 46.28 17.87 9.40
CA LEU A 641 47.56 17.36 9.91
C LEU A 641 47.43 16.38 11.12
N GLY A 642 46.41 15.51 11.05
CA GLY A 642 46.14 14.54 12.13
C GLY A 642 45.36 15.09 13.32
N GLY A 643 45.12 16.41 13.40
CA GLY A 643 44.26 17.04 14.41
C GLY A 643 42.79 16.99 14.02
N ALA A 644 41.92 16.66 15.01
CA ALA A 644 40.50 16.64 14.78
C ALA A 644 39.96 18.04 14.40
N GLY A 645 39.22 18.16 13.30
CA GLY A 645 38.68 19.39 12.80
C GLY A 645 37.17 19.32 12.55
N ILE A 646 36.54 20.48 12.56
CA ILE A 646 35.14 20.66 12.19
C ILE A 646 35.02 21.68 11.07
N ALA A 647 34.05 21.51 10.19
CA ALA A 647 33.73 22.48 9.15
C ALA A 647 32.22 22.77 9.12
N PRO A 648 31.81 23.96 8.72
CA PRO A 648 30.41 24.29 8.47
C PRO A 648 29.81 23.32 7.45
N ALA A 649 28.62 22.79 7.77
CA ALA A 649 27.91 21.82 6.92
C ALA A 649 26.63 22.38 6.31
N GLN A 650 25.96 23.32 7.01
CA GLN A 650 24.65 23.81 6.63
C GLN A 650 24.49 25.26 7.08
N LEU A 651 23.90 26.11 6.22
CA LEU A 651 23.46 27.45 6.58
C LEU A 651 22.16 27.41 7.40
N PRO A 652 22.01 28.24 8.43
CA PRO A 652 20.78 28.33 9.18
C PRO A 652 19.67 28.99 8.37
N ASN A 653 18.44 28.55 8.59
CA ASN A 653 17.24 29.27 8.14
C ASN A 653 16.17 29.27 9.25
N PRO A 654 16.18 30.24 10.18
CA PRO A 654 15.21 30.28 11.26
C PRO A 654 13.78 30.57 10.79
N GLU A 655 13.61 31.10 9.56
CA GLU A 655 12.31 31.38 8.96
C GLU A 655 11.69 30.14 8.24
N LEU A 656 12.36 28.99 8.31
CA LEU A 656 11.86 27.75 7.74
C LEU A 656 10.55 27.35 8.42
N LYS A 657 9.50 27.14 7.62
CA LYS A 657 8.13 26.86 8.06
C LYS A 657 7.51 25.67 7.34
N TRP A 658 6.36 25.27 7.82
CA TRP A 658 5.54 24.20 7.26
C TRP A 658 5.21 24.43 5.78
N GLU A 659 5.26 23.35 4.97
CA GLU A 659 4.51 23.35 3.73
C GLU A 659 3.03 23.27 4.09
N THR A 660 2.18 24.02 3.40
CA THR A 660 0.75 24.04 3.65
C THR A 660 -0.02 23.70 2.39
N THR A 661 -0.89 22.71 2.48
CA THR A 661 -1.79 22.30 1.39
C THR A 661 -3.22 22.67 1.73
N ALA A 662 -3.83 23.49 0.88
CA ALA A 662 -5.26 23.72 0.87
C ALA A 662 -5.93 22.62 0.04
N GLN A 663 -6.81 21.86 0.67
CA GLN A 663 -7.53 20.76 0.05
C GLN A 663 -9.03 21.09 -0.04
N THR A 664 -9.58 21.03 -1.24
CA THR A 664 -11.02 21.16 -1.50
C THR A 664 -11.52 19.88 -2.12
N ASN A 665 -12.61 19.33 -1.61
CA ASN A 665 -13.23 18.13 -2.15
C ASN A 665 -14.73 18.32 -2.25
N GLY A 666 -15.34 17.82 -3.32
CA GLY A 666 -16.78 17.70 -3.50
C GLY A 666 -17.10 16.31 -4.05
N GLY A 667 -18.12 15.68 -3.54
CA GLY A 667 -18.46 14.32 -3.97
C GLY A 667 -19.92 13.97 -3.75
N PHE A 668 -20.31 12.85 -4.30
CA PHE A 668 -21.63 12.26 -4.07
C PHE A 668 -21.53 10.75 -3.99
N ASP A 669 -22.43 10.17 -3.23
CA ASP A 669 -22.63 8.74 -3.09
C ASP A 669 -24.08 8.42 -3.47
N ILE A 670 -24.25 7.41 -4.30
CA ILE A 670 -25.54 7.00 -4.84
C ILE A 670 -25.66 5.49 -4.71
N ASP A 671 -26.70 5.01 -4.02
CA ASP A 671 -27.08 3.61 -3.98
C ASP A 671 -28.46 3.48 -4.63
N VAL A 672 -28.61 2.51 -5.52
CA VAL A 672 -29.86 2.26 -6.25
C VAL A 672 -30.14 0.76 -6.36
N LEU A 673 -31.41 0.42 -6.65
CA LEU A 673 -31.88 -0.94 -6.91
C LEU A 673 -31.70 -1.87 -5.70
N ASP A 674 -32.15 -1.45 -4.52
CA ASP A 674 -31.98 -2.14 -3.24
C ASP A 674 -30.48 -2.33 -2.94
N GLU A 675 -29.68 -1.24 -3.07
CA GLU A 675 -28.21 -1.18 -2.87
C GLU A 675 -27.42 -2.14 -3.78
N ARG A 676 -28.02 -2.65 -4.86
CA ARG A 676 -27.31 -3.51 -5.82
C ARG A 676 -26.31 -2.75 -6.67
N VAL A 677 -26.43 -1.45 -6.78
CA VAL A 677 -25.47 -0.58 -7.48
C VAL A 677 -25.11 0.58 -6.56
N SER A 678 -23.86 0.63 -6.14
CA SER A 678 -23.29 1.68 -5.29
C SER A 678 -22.23 2.45 -6.08
N LEU A 679 -22.41 3.75 -6.22
CA LEU A 679 -21.50 4.66 -6.92
C LEU A 679 -21.02 5.75 -5.95
N ALA A 680 -19.72 5.85 -5.77
CA ALA A 680 -19.08 6.99 -5.10
C ALA A 680 -18.22 7.75 -6.10
N MET A 681 -18.34 9.08 -6.13
CA MET A 681 -17.56 9.94 -7.01
C MET A 681 -17.08 11.18 -6.25
N ASP A 682 -15.78 11.46 -6.38
CA ASP A 682 -15.11 12.60 -5.75
C ASP A 682 -14.39 13.47 -6.79
N PHE A 683 -14.47 14.78 -6.60
CA PHE A 683 -13.72 15.80 -7.32
C PHE A 683 -12.86 16.56 -6.33
N TYR A 684 -11.59 16.66 -6.58
CA TYR A 684 -10.69 17.34 -5.67
C TYR A 684 -9.77 18.33 -6.36
N HIS A 685 -9.36 19.34 -5.56
CA HIS A 685 -8.35 20.33 -5.91
C HIS A 685 -7.49 20.62 -4.68
N ASN A 686 -6.23 20.25 -4.75
CA ASN A 686 -5.22 20.42 -3.71
C ASN A 686 -4.15 21.39 -4.19
N ARG A 687 -3.88 22.44 -3.43
CA ARG A 687 -2.84 23.41 -3.75
C ARG A 687 -1.86 23.53 -2.60
N THR A 688 -0.61 23.17 -2.84
CA THR A 688 0.49 23.26 -1.87
C THR A 688 1.31 24.51 -2.11
N LYS A 689 1.51 25.27 -1.05
CA LYS A 689 2.30 26.51 -1.03
C LYS A 689 3.49 26.39 -0.10
N GLY A 690 4.54 27.16 -0.41
CA GLY A 690 5.76 27.18 0.38
C GLY A 690 6.46 25.84 0.37
N LEU A 691 6.62 25.25 -0.82
CA LEU A 691 7.32 23.99 -1.00
C LEU A 691 8.72 24.07 -0.41
N LEU A 692 9.07 23.06 0.35
CA LEU A 692 10.40 22.92 0.94
C LEU A 692 11.38 22.50 -0.15
N PHE A 693 12.43 23.29 -0.31
CA PHE A 693 13.37 23.11 -1.40
C PHE A 693 14.78 23.50 -1.00
N ASN A 694 15.77 22.70 -1.40
CA ASN A 694 17.18 23.00 -1.26
C ASN A 694 17.62 23.93 -2.40
N ARG A 695 17.46 25.24 -2.17
CA ARG A 695 17.80 26.26 -3.15
C ARG A 695 19.32 26.35 -3.33
N PRO A 696 19.86 26.17 -4.56
CA PRO A 696 21.26 26.41 -4.83
C PRO A 696 21.66 27.86 -4.53
N ILE A 697 22.84 28.04 -3.97
CA ILE A 697 23.43 29.34 -3.71
C ILE A 697 24.84 29.41 -4.27
N SER A 698 25.39 30.64 -4.39
CA SER A 698 26.75 30.81 -4.89
C SER A 698 27.75 30.06 -4.00
N MET A 699 28.60 29.24 -4.61
CA MET A 699 29.68 28.54 -3.89
C MET A 699 30.69 29.48 -3.20
N THR A 700 30.72 30.76 -3.55
CA THR A 700 31.52 31.77 -2.83
C THR A 700 31.08 31.93 -1.38
N SER A 701 29.85 31.50 -1.02
CA SER A 701 29.37 31.47 0.35
C SER A 701 29.99 30.36 1.20
N GLY A 702 30.68 29.38 0.58
CA GLY A 702 31.19 28.19 1.23
C GLY A 702 30.14 27.06 1.37
N TYR A 703 28.94 27.24 0.80
CA TYR A 703 27.85 26.28 0.84
C TYR A 703 27.25 26.08 -0.54
N TYR A 704 26.66 24.92 -0.78
CA TYR A 704 26.04 24.56 -2.07
C TYR A 704 24.56 24.96 -2.13
N SER A 705 23.86 24.90 -1.01
CA SER A 705 22.41 25.16 -0.95
C SER A 705 21.96 25.63 0.42
N ILE A 706 20.75 26.16 0.46
CA ILE A 706 20.00 26.50 1.69
C ILE A 706 18.58 25.96 1.56
N THR A 707 18.05 25.31 2.59
CA THR A 707 16.67 24.87 2.63
C THR A 707 15.72 26.04 2.86
N THR A 708 14.78 26.26 1.96
CA THR A 708 13.82 27.40 2.02
C THR A 708 12.43 26.96 1.58
N ASN A 709 11.41 27.75 1.94
CA ASN A 709 10.04 27.58 1.49
C ASN A 709 9.81 28.40 0.21
N VAL A 710 9.84 27.73 -0.96
CA VAL A 710 9.65 28.40 -2.26
C VAL A 710 8.87 27.49 -3.22
N GLY A 711 8.06 28.09 -4.07
CA GLY A 711 7.30 27.39 -5.08
C GLY A 711 5.90 26.96 -4.62
N GLU A 712 5.13 26.59 -5.62
CA GLU A 712 3.75 26.11 -5.47
C GLU A 712 3.49 24.99 -6.48
N LEU A 713 2.65 24.05 -6.09
CA LEU A 713 2.12 22.99 -6.97
C LEU A 713 0.63 22.76 -6.74
N GLU A 714 -0.03 22.21 -7.73
CA GLU A 714 -1.42 21.76 -7.62
C GLU A 714 -1.59 20.32 -8.06
N ASN A 715 -2.56 19.64 -7.43
CA ASN A 715 -3.13 18.37 -7.87
C ASN A 715 -4.63 18.55 -7.99
N ARG A 716 -5.20 18.13 -9.10
CA ARG A 716 -6.64 18.08 -9.32
C ARG A 716 -7.04 16.78 -9.98
N GLY A 717 -8.19 16.24 -9.60
CA GLY A 717 -8.59 14.97 -10.17
C GLY A 717 -9.99 14.55 -9.86
N ILE A 718 -10.30 13.37 -10.39
CA ILE A 718 -11.59 12.70 -10.27
C ILE A 718 -11.32 11.29 -9.82
N GLU A 719 -12.10 10.82 -8.85
CA GLU A 719 -12.11 9.46 -8.33
C GLU A 719 -13.50 8.87 -8.49
N LEU A 720 -13.57 7.62 -8.92
CA LEU A 720 -14.80 6.86 -9.08
C LEU A 720 -14.64 5.48 -8.45
N SER A 721 -15.59 5.09 -7.64
CA SER A 721 -15.75 3.73 -7.12
C SER A 721 -17.15 3.25 -7.42
N LEU A 722 -17.27 2.15 -8.17
CA LEU A 722 -18.53 1.54 -8.53
C LEU A 722 -18.53 0.09 -8.03
N THR A 723 -19.51 -0.24 -7.20
CA THR A 723 -19.76 -1.61 -6.74
C THR A 723 -21.11 -2.06 -7.26
N THR A 724 -21.17 -3.29 -7.79
CA THR A 724 -22.42 -3.84 -8.33
C THR A 724 -22.63 -5.27 -7.87
N ILE A 725 -23.84 -5.62 -7.48
CA ILE A 725 -24.31 -6.99 -7.29
C ILE A 725 -25.04 -7.37 -8.58
N ASN A 726 -24.31 -8.03 -9.49
CA ASN A 726 -24.81 -8.33 -10.85
C ASN A 726 -25.89 -9.40 -10.82
N VAL A 727 -25.65 -10.47 -10.08
CA VAL A 727 -26.57 -11.57 -9.90
C VAL A 727 -26.51 -12.03 -8.45
N GLN A 728 -27.68 -12.25 -7.84
CA GLN A 728 -27.78 -12.82 -6.50
C GLN A 728 -28.95 -13.79 -6.47
N THR A 729 -28.64 -15.07 -6.29
CA THR A 729 -29.59 -16.17 -6.11
C THR A 729 -29.17 -17.01 -4.91
N SER A 730 -29.95 -18.00 -4.53
CA SER A 730 -29.59 -18.92 -3.44
C SER A 730 -28.34 -19.77 -3.70
N GLU A 731 -27.95 -19.97 -4.96
CA GLU A 731 -26.83 -20.83 -5.34
C GLU A 731 -25.71 -20.07 -6.04
N PHE A 732 -26.00 -18.92 -6.64
CA PHE A 732 -25.04 -18.15 -7.44
C PHE A 732 -25.07 -16.68 -7.06
N GLU A 733 -23.90 -16.13 -6.75
CA GLU A 733 -23.67 -14.71 -6.52
C GLU A 733 -22.55 -14.22 -7.44
N TRP A 734 -22.74 -13.05 -8.05
CA TRP A 734 -21.71 -12.36 -8.80
C TRP A 734 -21.73 -10.89 -8.46
N ASN A 735 -20.65 -10.40 -7.88
CA ASN A 735 -20.44 -8.99 -7.60
C ASN A 735 -19.18 -8.45 -8.32
N SER A 736 -19.20 -7.16 -8.63
CA SER A 736 -18.09 -6.48 -9.30
C SER A 736 -17.78 -5.16 -8.61
N ARG A 737 -16.49 -4.78 -8.55
CA ARG A 737 -16.04 -3.49 -8.05
C ARG A 737 -15.04 -2.88 -9.02
N LEU A 738 -15.31 -1.66 -9.48
CA LEU A 738 -14.43 -0.86 -10.31
C LEU A 738 -13.97 0.37 -9.53
N ASN A 739 -12.67 0.56 -9.44
CA ASN A 739 -12.04 1.78 -8.94
C ASN A 739 -11.28 2.45 -10.08
N LEU A 740 -11.53 3.73 -10.31
CA LEU A 740 -10.87 4.51 -11.34
C LEU A 740 -10.44 5.86 -10.75
N SER A 741 -9.25 6.30 -11.07
CA SER A 741 -8.76 7.62 -10.67
C SER A 741 -7.99 8.31 -11.79
N ARG A 742 -8.16 9.62 -11.88
CA ARG A 742 -7.41 10.50 -12.75
C ARG A 742 -6.86 11.66 -11.92
N ASN A 743 -5.55 11.80 -11.87
CA ASN A 743 -4.87 12.93 -11.23
C ASN A 743 -4.11 13.76 -12.27
N ARG A 744 -4.12 15.07 -12.12
CA ARG A 744 -3.26 15.99 -12.85
C ARG A 744 -2.45 16.82 -11.88
N ASN A 745 -1.14 16.63 -11.92
CA ASN A 745 -0.17 17.41 -11.18
C ASN A 745 0.33 18.56 -12.04
N LYS A 746 0.63 19.72 -11.45
CA LYS A 746 1.22 20.87 -12.15
C LYS A 746 2.06 21.71 -11.19
N ILE A 747 3.27 22.03 -11.59
CA ILE A 747 4.12 23.02 -10.92
C ILE A 747 3.63 24.41 -11.31
N LEU A 748 3.25 25.23 -10.31
CA LEU A 748 2.72 26.58 -10.54
C LEU A 748 3.83 27.64 -10.47
N SER A 749 4.81 27.46 -9.58
CA SER A 749 5.97 28.35 -9.47
C SER A 749 7.16 27.62 -8.87
N LEU A 750 8.36 28.07 -9.21
CA LEU A 750 9.64 27.65 -8.65
C LEU A 750 10.45 28.91 -8.26
N TYR A 751 11.60 28.72 -7.62
CA TYR A 751 12.50 29.83 -7.32
C TYR A 751 12.99 30.50 -8.61
N LYS A 752 12.58 31.75 -8.86
CA LYS A 752 12.85 32.50 -10.10
C LYS A 752 12.44 31.74 -11.37
N ASP A 753 11.48 30.84 -11.25
CA ASP A 753 10.98 29.94 -12.30
C ASP A 753 12.07 29.11 -12.98
N GLN A 754 13.23 28.95 -12.33
CA GLN A 754 14.32 28.10 -12.84
C GLN A 754 13.97 26.63 -12.71
N PRO A 755 14.12 25.85 -13.80
CA PRO A 755 13.94 24.40 -13.77
C PRO A 755 14.92 23.71 -12.83
N LEU A 756 14.51 22.56 -12.26
CA LEU A 756 15.39 21.64 -11.55
C LEU A 756 15.82 20.57 -12.53
N ASP A 757 17.03 20.70 -13.06
CA ASP A 757 17.63 19.83 -14.08
C ASP A 757 18.78 19.01 -13.48
N ASN A 758 19.26 18.02 -14.24
CA ASN A 758 20.37 17.14 -13.89
C ASN A 758 20.22 16.47 -12.52
N LEU A 759 19.01 16.03 -12.21
CA LEU A 759 18.66 15.41 -10.93
C LEU A 759 19.34 14.07 -10.72
N ASP A 760 19.61 13.35 -11.83
CA ASP A 760 20.33 12.08 -11.83
C ASP A 760 21.04 11.83 -13.17
N ARG A 761 22.15 11.08 -13.13
CA ARG A 761 22.96 10.74 -14.33
C ARG A 761 22.22 9.81 -15.29
N TYR A 762 21.36 8.95 -14.78
CA TYR A 762 20.71 7.86 -15.54
C TYR A 762 19.22 8.09 -15.75
N SER A 763 18.70 9.24 -15.36
CA SER A 763 17.29 9.61 -15.57
C SER A 763 17.19 10.99 -16.22
N PRO A 764 16.41 11.13 -17.29
CA PRO A 764 16.19 12.42 -17.94
C PRO A 764 15.16 13.28 -17.22
N SER A 765 14.87 13.05 -15.94
CA SER A 765 13.83 13.76 -15.21
C SER A 765 14.18 15.22 -14.99
N ILE A 766 13.17 16.11 -15.14
CA ILE A 766 13.25 17.54 -14.88
C ILE A 766 11.97 18.00 -14.16
N VAL A 767 12.09 19.07 -13.37
CA VAL A 767 10.93 19.78 -12.79
C VAL A 767 10.92 21.22 -13.31
N MET A 768 9.83 21.62 -13.98
CA MET A 768 9.69 22.94 -14.56
C MET A 768 8.28 23.51 -14.39
N VAL A 769 8.18 24.84 -14.35
CA VAL A 769 6.90 25.55 -14.21
C VAL A 769 6.01 25.25 -15.41
N GLY A 770 4.74 25.00 -15.12
CA GLY A 770 3.73 24.70 -16.15
C GLY A 770 3.55 23.23 -16.45
N GLU A 771 4.51 22.37 -16.10
CA GLU A 771 4.51 20.94 -16.35
C GLU A 771 4.23 20.13 -15.07
N PRO A 772 3.86 18.86 -15.20
CA PRO A 772 3.85 17.92 -14.09
C PRO A 772 5.25 17.68 -13.50
N MET A 773 5.29 17.18 -12.28
CA MET A 773 6.55 16.78 -11.66
C MET A 773 7.17 15.58 -12.40
N SER A 774 8.51 15.59 -12.53
CA SER A 774 9.30 14.45 -13.05
C SER A 774 9.10 14.13 -14.54
N ILE A 775 8.76 15.11 -15.38
CA ILE A 775 8.72 14.85 -16.83
C ILE A 775 10.09 14.49 -17.37
N PHE A 776 10.12 13.72 -18.47
CA PHE A 776 11.36 13.37 -19.16
C PHE A 776 11.75 14.49 -20.11
N PHE A 777 13.03 14.91 -20.03
CA PHE A 777 13.59 16.03 -20.78
C PHE A 777 14.91 15.65 -21.41
N GLY A 778 14.97 15.63 -22.71
CA GLY A 778 16.13 15.15 -23.47
C GLY A 778 16.03 15.48 -24.95
N TYR A 779 16.83 14.83 -25.75
CA TYR A 779 16.86 15.03 -27.20
C TYR A 779 15.73 14.26 -27.87
N ARG A 780 15.10 14.88 -28.86
CA ARG A 780 14.12 14.19 -29.69
C ARG A 780 14.84 13.44 -30.80
N SER A 781 14.72 12.12 -30.85
CA SER A 781 15.20 11.28 -31.95
C SER A 781 14.18 11.29 -33.07
N LEU A 782 14.63 11.55 -34.29
CA LEU A 782 13.84 11.50 -35.54
C LEU A 782 13.97 10.16 -36.27
N GLY A 783 14.77 9.22 -35.72
CA GLY A 783 15.02 7.91 -36.31
C GLY A 783 16.45 7.74 -36.78
N VAL A 784 16.71 6.62 -37.46
CA VAL A 784 18.02 6.30 -38.07
C VAL A 784 18.09 6.84 -39.49
N ASP A 785 19.16 7.57 -39.82
CA ASP A 785 19.46 7.99 -41.20
C ASP A 785 19.81 6.75 -42.04
N PRO A 786 19.03 6.43 -43.07
CA PRO A 786 19.31 5.27 -43.94
C PRO A 786 20.63 5.34 -44.66
N SER A 787 21.23 6.52 -44.81
CA SER A 787 22.48 6.69 -45.56
C SER A 787 23.73 6.48 -44.71
N THR A 788 23.65 6.86 -43.41
CA THR A 788 24.77 6.84 -42.46
C THR A 788 24.63 5.80 -41.35
N GLY A 789 23.40 5.39 -41.05
CA GLY A 789 23.11 4.51 -39.93
C GLY A 789 23.13 5.17 -38.56
N ASP A 790 23.32 6.48 -38.49
CA ASP A 790 23.34 7.23 -37.25
C ASP A 790 21.96 7.77 -36.90
N ILE A 791 21.72 8.01 -35.59
CA ILE A 791 20.48 8.64 -35.13
C ILE A 791 20.46 10.12 -35.56
N VAL A 792 19.37 10.56 -36.16
CA VAL A 792 19.11 11.96 -36.43
C VAL A 792 18.42 12.55 -35.22
N PHE A 793 18.97 13.59 -34.62
CA PHE A 793 18.37 14.34 -33.54
C PHE A 793 17.77 15.64 -34.06
N ASP A 794 16.68 16.08 -33.43
CA ASP A 794 15.97 17.32 -33.75
C ASP A 794 16.81 18.53 -33.29
N ASP A 795 17.22 19.38 -34.25
CA ASP A 795 17.84 20.68 -34.02
C ASP A 795 16.72 21.70 -33.74
N VAL A 796 16.33 21.84 -32.48
CA VAL A 796 15.16 22.60 -32.08
C VAL A 796 15.33 24.11 -32.27
N ASN A 797 16.56 24.60 -32.08
CA ASN A 797 16.88 26.01 -32.23
C ASN A 797 17.37 26.40 -33.65
N GLY A 798 17.69 25.42 -34.54
CA GLY A 798 18.08 25.59 -35.92
C GLY A 798 19.49 26.15 -36.08
N ASP A 799 20.39 25.92 -35.10
CA ASP A 799 21.77 26.45 -35.16
C ASP A 799 22.77 25.51 -35.83
N GLY A 800 22.34 24.33 -36.27
CA GLY A 800 23.12 23.30 -36.92
C GLY A 800 23.98 22.45 -35.97
N MET A 801 23.80 22.59 -34.66
CA MET A 801 24.55 21.85 -33.65
C MET A 801 23.63 21.23 -32.62
N ILE A 802 23.72 19.93 -32.42
CA ILE A 802 22.93 19.23 -31.37
C ILE A 802 23.61 19.37 -30.01
N ASN A 803 23.04 20.23 -29.14
CA ASN A 803 23.59 20.58 -27.82
C ASN A 803 22.47 20.70 -26.76
N SER A 804 22.77 21.20 -25.55
CA SER A 804 21.82 21.27 -24.45
C SER A 804 20.61 22.17 -24.73
N LEU A 805 20.66 23.05 -25.73
CA LEU A 805 19.57 23.95 -26.12
C LEU A 805 18.50 23.24 -26.95
N ASP A 806 18.80 22.06 -27.50
CA ASP A 806 17.86 21.21 -28.26
C ASP A 806 17.11 20.22 -27.42
N ARG A 807 17.31 20.26 -26.10
CA ARG A 807 16.57 19.39 -25.18
C ARG A 807 15.14 19.86 -25.03
N VAL A 808 14.18 18.95 -25.14
CA VAL A 808 12.75 19.19 -25.04
C VAL A 808 12.07 18.14 -24.16
N LYS A 809 10.80 18.34 -23.85
CA LYS A 809 9.98 17.29 -23.23
C LYS A 809 9.88 16.09 -24.17
N ILE A 810 10.34 14.94 -23.72
CA ILE A 810 10.36 13.67 -24.46
C ILE A 810 9.42 12.61 -23.87
N GLY A 811 8.82 12.84 -22.70
CA GLY A 811 7.86 11.92 -22.08
C GLY A 811 7.28 12.43 -20.79
N ASP A 812 6.26 11.74 -20.29
CA ASP A 812 5.56 12.04 -19.03
C ASP A 812 5.32 10.75 -18.24
N PRO A 813 5.99 10.56 -17.09
CA PRO A 813 5.83 9.35 -16.27
C PRO A 813 4.50 9.30 -15.50
N ASN A 814 3.68 10.34 -15.54
CA ASN A 814 2.45 10.42 -14.78
C ASN A 814 1.28 9.81 -15.57
N PRO A 815 0.59 8.78 -15.03
CA PRO A 815 -0.50 8.14 -15.75
C PRO A 815 -1.69 9.09 -15.94
N LYS A 816 -2.36 8.95 -17.09
CA LYS A 816 -3.61 9.66 -17.39
C LYS A 816 -4.75 9.16 -16.52
N PHE A 817 -4.81 7.85 -16.28
CA PHE A 817 -5.69 7.22 -15.31
C PHE A 817 -5.13 5.88 -14.81
N THR A 818 -5.50 5.52 -13.59
CA THR A 818 -5.15 4.24 -12.94
C THR A 818 -6.39 3.65 -12.30
N GLY A 819 -6.39 2.34 -12.12
CA GLY A 819 -7.52 1.70 -11.46
C GLY A 819 -7.38 0.21 -11.26
N GLY A 820 -8.45 -0.38 -10.76
CA GLY A 820 -8.58 -1.81 -10.57
C GLY A 820 -10.02 -2.27 -10.73
N PHE A 821 -10.19 -3.49 -11.20
CA PHE A 821 -11.48 -4.12 -11.41
C PHE A 821 -11.49 -5.50 -10.79
N THR A 822 -12.33 -5.70 -9.80
CA THR A 822 -12.52 -6.97 -9.09
C THR A 822 -13.83 -7.60 -9.49
N ASN A 823 -13.84 -8.90 -9.74
CA ASN A 823 -15.03 -9.73 -9.91
C ASN A 823 -14.96 -10.89 -8.93
N ASN A 824 -16.01 -11.07 -8.15
CA ASN A 824 -16.18 -12.20 -7.27
C ASN A 824 -17.42 -12.99 -7.70
N LEU A 825 -17.24 -14.27 -7.92
CA LEU A 825 -18.29 -15.21 -8.32
C LEU A 825 -18.32 -16.34 -7.30
N SER A 826 -19.50 -16.62 -6.75
CA SER A 826 -19.72 -17.74 -5.85
C SER A 826 -20.79 -18.65 -6.47
N TYR A 827 -20.49 -19.94 -6.60
CA TYR A 827 -21.45 -20.94 -7.03
C TYR A 827 -21.41 -22.13 -6.08
N GLN A 828 -22.45 -22.27 -5.27
CA GLN A 828 -22.52 -23.25 -4.20
C GLN A 828 -21.30 -23.22 -3.27
N GLN A 829 -20.37 -24.17 -3.39
CA GLN A 829 -19.15 -24.27 -2.59
C GLN A 829 -17.91 -23.69 -3.29
N PHE A 830 -18.01 -23.26 -4.53
CA PHE A 830 -16.90 -22.69 -5.28
C PHE A 830 -16.96 -21.17 -5.24
N GLU A 831 -15.81 -20.55 -5.02
CA GLU A 831 -15.62 -19.12 -5.05
C GLU A 831 -14.48 -18.78 -6.01
N LEU A 832 -14.73 -17.89 -6.96
CA LEU A 832 -13.75 -17.38 -7.91
C LEU A 832 -13.61 -15.87 -7.73
N SER A 833 -12.42 -15.41 -7.43
CA SER A 833 -12.08 -13.98 -7.37
C SER A 833 -11.05 -13.64 -8.44
N ILE A 834 -11.36 -12.64 -9.27
CA ILE A 834 -10.47 -12.13 -10.33
C ILE A 834 -10.26 -10.64 -10.09
N PHE A 835 -9.00 -10.23 -9.95
CA PHE A 835 -8.62 -8.84 -9.81
C PHE A 835 -7.70 -8.40 -10.95
N LEU A 836 -8.12 -7.36 -11.65
CA LEU A 836 -7.39 -6.69 -12.72
C LEU A 836 -6.89 -5.33 -12.24
N GLN A 837 -5.65 -5.00 -12.54
CA GLN A 837 -5.04 -3.70 -12.27
C GLN A 837 -4.59 -3.06 -13.59
N PHE A 838 -4.74 -1.74 -13.71
CA PHE A 838 -4.29 -1.03 -14.91
C PHE A 838 -3.73 0.36 -14.59
N SER A 839 -2.75 0.75 -15.42
CA SER A 839 -2.22 2.11 -15.55
C SER A 839 -2.17 2.45 -17.02
N TYR A 840 -2.61 3.65 -17.39
CA TYR A 840 -2.69 4.05 -18.79
C TYR A 840 -2.16 5.45 -19.03
N GLY A 841 -1.35 5.59 -20.09
CA GLY A 841 -0.88 6.85 -20.63
C GLY A 841 0.25 7.49 -19.85
N ASN A 842 1.07 6.68 -19.18
CA ASN A 842 2.37 7.05 -18.62
C ASN A 842 3.49 6.52 -19.50
N ASP A 843 4.59 7.26 -19.55
CA ASP A 843 5.83 6.84 -20.20
C ASP A 843 6.82 6.27 -19.19
N ILE A 844 7.69 5.36 -19.66
CA ILE A 844 8.83 4.81 -18.93
C ILE A 844 10.11 5.15 -19.69
N PHE A 845 11.12 5.60 -18.98
CA PHE A 845 12.46 5.71 -19.52
C PHE A 845 13.20 4.38 -19.30
N ASN A 846 13.44 3.64 -20.40
CA ASN A 846 14.12 2.36 -20.39
C ASN A 846 15.64 2.58 -20.48
N GLY A 847 16.25 2.84 -19.34
CA GLY A 847 17.69 3.08 -19.22
C GLY A 847 18.55 1.84 -19.50
N ASN A 848 17.98 0.63 -19.44
CA ASN A 848 18.69 -0.62 -19.78
C ASN A 848 19.16 -0.62 -21.23
N ARG A 849 18.33 -0.08 -22.13
CA ARG A 849 18.63 -0.03 -23.58
C ARG A 849 19.84 0.82 -23.91
N ILE A 850 20.24 1.76 -23.04
CA ILE A 850 21.51 2.53 -23.20
C ILE A 850 22.72 1.60 -23.15
N PHE A 851 22.60 0.44 -22.51
CA PHE A 851 23.67 -0.56 -22.37
C PHE A 851 23.45 -1.73 -23.34
N ILE A 852 22.26 -2.37 -23.27
CA ILE A 852 21.99 -3.59 -24.03
C ILE A 852 21.64 -3.34 -25.53
N GLU A 853 21.59 -2.08 -25.99
CA GLU A 853 21.46 -1.66 -27.37
C GLU A 853 22.52 -0.62 -27.74
N ALA A 854 23.57 -0.53 -26.93
CA ALA A 854 24.64 0.43 -27.16
C ALA A 854 25.43 0.14 -28.42
N MET A 855 25.62 -1.14 -28.72
CA MET A 855 26.47 -1.67 -29.79
C MET A 855 27.87 -1.04 -29.80
N LYS A 856 28.38 -0.89 -28.57
CA LYS A 856 29.63 -0.23 -28.27
C LYS A 856 30.48 -1.16 -27.41
N GLY A 857 31.73 -1.43 -27.83
CA GLY A 857 32.60 -2.35 -27.12
C GLY A 857 32.11 -3.81 -27.17
N ALA A 858 32.52 -4.61 -26.16
CA ALA A 858 32.34 -6.05 -26.14
C ALA A 858 31.13 -6.52 -25.33
N ASP A 859 30.28 -5.62 -24.86
CA ASP A 859 29.12 -5.93 -24.00
C ASP A 859 28.12 -6.85 -24.72
N ASN A 860 27.45 -7.74 -23.97
CA ASN A 860 26.32 -8.45 -24.53
C ASN A 860 25.19 -7.48 -24.88
N GLN A 861 24.38 -7.83 -25.85
CA GLN A 861 23.33 -6.97 -26.38
C GLN A 861 21.98 -7.70 -26.41
N SER A 862 20.90 -6.95 -26.47
CA SER A 862 19.57 -7.53 -26.70
C SER A 862 19.44 -8.03 -28.16
N THR A 863 18.52 -8.98 -28.35
CA THR A 863 18.22 -9.49 -29.73
C THR A 863 17.69 -8.39 -30.66
N ALA A 864 17.27 -7.23 -30.12
CA ALA A 864 16.83 -6.08 -30.92
C ALA A 864 17.92 -5.59 -31.88
N ILE A 865 19.22 -5.72 -31.51
CA ILE A 865 20.33 -5.26 -32.37
C ILE A 865 20.47 -6.08 -33.65
N MET A 866 19.85 -7.23 -33.76
CA MET A 866 19.85 -8.02 -34.99
C MET A 866 19.16 -7.27 -36.15
N ARG A 867 18.30 -6.27 -35.81
CA ARG A 867 17.68 -5.36 -36.80
C ARG A 867 18.50 -4.10 -37.06
N ARG A 868 19.74 -4.00 -36.53
CA ARG A 868 20.60 -2.81 -36.71
C ARG A 868 20.83 -2.45 -38.15
N TRP A 869 21.05 -1.19 -38.43
CA TRP A 869 21.52 -0.71 -39.71
C TRP A 869 22.88 -1.35 -40.06
N ARG A 870 23.02 -1.91 -41.29
CA ARG A 870 24.23 -2.62 -41.74
C ARG A 870 24.84 -1.97 -42.99
N GLN A 871 24.00 -1.39 -43.87
CA GLN A 871 24.45 -0.80 -45.13
C GLN A 871 23.55 0.36 -45.57
N PRO A 872 24.05 1.29 -46.38
CA PRO A 872 23.24 2.38 -46.94
C PRO A 872 21.99 1.90 -47.64
N GLY A 873 20.85 2.48 -47.22
CA GLY A 873 19.51 2.12 -47.70
C GLY A 873 18.70 1.27 -46.70
N ASP A 874 19.30 0.74 -45.66
CA ASP A 874 18.58 0.00 -44.63
C ASP A 874 17.58 0.91 -43.87
N LEU A 875 16.33 0.47 -43.76
CA LEU A 875 15.30 1.13 -42.98
C LEU A 875 15.12 0.39 -41.66
N THR A 876 15.57 0.97 -40.59
CA THR A 876 15.55 0.35 -39.25
C THR A 876 15.42 1.41 -38.13
N ASP A 877 15.00 0.96 -36.96
CA ASP A 877 14.89 1.74 -35.71
C ASP A 877 16.19 1.65 -34.85
N ILE A 878 17.12 0.75 -35.21
CA ILE A 878 18.34 0.49 -34.45
C ILE A 878 19.54 1.04 -35.24
N PRO A 879 20.36 1.93 -34.67
CA PRO A 879 21.49 2.53 -35.39
C PRO A 879 22.58 1.50 -35.73
N ARG A 880 23.58 1.94 -36.49
CA ARG A 880 24.75 1.14 -36.80
C ARG A 880 25.57 0.80 -35.56
N ALA A 881 26.20 -0.34 -35.56
CA ALA A 881 27.22 -0.70 -34.57
C ALA A 881 28.49 0.15 -34.77
N THR A 882 29.06 0.66 -33.68
CA THR A 882 30.28 1.48 -33.70
C THR A 882 30.99 1.43 -32.37
N GLU A 883 32.29 1.20 -32.40
CA GLU A 883 33.11 1.08 -31.18
C GLU A 883 33.16 2.39 -30.35
N LEU A 884 33.23 3.54 -31.00
CA LEU A 884 33.45 4.84 -30.37
C LEU A 884 32.22 5.71 -30.27
N ASP A 885 31.08 5.34 -30.86
CA ASP A 885 29.84 6.10 -30.93
C ASP A 885 30.05 7.61 -31.22
N PRO A 886 30.66 7.98 -32.38
CA PRO A 886 31.07 9.36 -32.66
C PRO A 886 29.87 10.33 -32.77
N ASN A 887 28.67 9.82 -33.14
CA ASN A 887 27.45 10.60 -33.23
C ASN A 887 26.69 10.67 -31.87
N ASN A 888 27.19 9.99 -30.83
CA ASN A 888 26.48 9.81 -29.58
C ASN A 888 25.06 9.25 -29.76
N ASN A 889 24.92 8.16 -30.53
CA ASN A 889 23.64 7.49 -30.76
C ASN A 889 22.95 7.04 -29.46
N ASN A 890 23.76 6.83 -28.40
CA ASN A 890 23.30 6.43 -27.07
C ASN A 890 23.01 7.60 -26.09
N ARG A 891 23.00 8.87 -26.58
CA ARG A 891 22.61 9.98 -25.70
C ARG A 891 21.16 9.84 -25.26
N ILE A 892 20.85 10.31 -24.03
CA ILE A 892 19.52 10.35 -23.46
C ILE A 892 18.56 11.06 -24.41
N SER A 893 17.62 10.30 -24.99
CA SER A 893 16.69 10.79 -26.01
C SER A 893 15.36 10.07 -25.96
N SER A 894 14.41 10.52 -26.78
CA SER A 894 13.11 9.86 -26.94
C SER A 894 13.19 8.42 -27.46
N ARG A 895 14.34 7.97 -28.00
CA ARG A 895 14.59 6.57 -28.39
C ARG A 895 14.38 5.60 -27.22
N PHE A 896 14.65 6.04 -25.98
CA PHE A 896 14.61 5.22 -24.77
C PHE A 896 13.35 5.46 -23.94
N VAL A 897 12.43 6.30 -24.43
CA VAL A 897 11.12 6.55 -23.80
C VAL A 897 10.07 5.66 -24.46
N GLU A 898 9.39 4.86 -23.66
CA GLU A 898 8.43 3.87 -24.13
C GLU A 898 7.08 4.06 -23.43
N ASP A 899 5.99 3.57 -24.06
CA ASP A 899 4.66 3.52 -23.45
C ASP A 899 4.67 2.54 -22.27
N GLY A 900 4.50 3.06 -21.06
CA GLY A 900 4.43 2.31 -19.84
C GLY A 900 3.01 1.86 -19.45
N SER A 901 2.05 1.99 -20.34
CA SER A 901 0.66 1.55 -20.09
C SER A 901 0.61 0.03 -19.94
N TYR A 902 -0.20 -0.43 -18.98
CA TYR A 902 -0.40 -1.88 -18.78
C TYR A 902 -1.80 -2.22 -18.24
N LEU A 903 -2.23 -3.42 -18.54
CA LEU A 903 -3.33 -4.15 -17.89
C LEU A 903 -2.78 -5.47 -17.36
N ARG A 904 -2.88 -5.68 -16.04
CA ARG A 904 -2.36 -6.86 -15.34
C ARG A 904 -3.47 -7.66 -14.70
N VAL A 905 -3.49 -8.97 -14.95
CA VAL A 905 -4.26 -9.93 -14.15
C VAL A 905 -3.50 -10.11 -12.84
N LYS A 906 -3.86 -9.27 -11.85
CA LYS A 906 -3.09 -9.13 -10.59
C LYS A 906 -3.29 -10.31 -9.67
N ASN A 907 -4.52 -10.82 -9.58
CA ASN A 907 -4.86 -11.98 -8.76
C ASN A 907 -6.01 -12.77 -9.37
N VAL A 908 -5.89 -14.09 -9.36
CA VAL A 908 -6.97 -15.04 -9.61
C VAL A 908 -6.95 -16.06 -8.50
N THR A 909 -8.05 -16.22 -7.77
CA THR A 909 -8.17 -17.20 -6.69
C THR A 909 -9.42 -18.03 -6.91
N LEU A 910 -9.26 -19.34 -6.99
CA LEU A 910 -10.34 -20.31 -7.00
C LEU A 910 -10.33 -21.07 -5.68
N SER A 911 -11.45 -21.05 -4.96
CA SER A 911 -11.59 -21.69 -3.66
C SER A 911 -12.72 -22.71 -3.67
N TYR A 912 -12.58 -23.72 -2.84
CA TYR A 912 -13.62 -24.68 -2.51
C TYR A 912 -13.84 -24.67 -1.01
N VAL A 913 -15.04 -24.29 -0.57
CA VAL A 913 -15.45 -24.28 0.84
C VAL A 913 -16.15 -25.62 1.14
N LEU A 914 -15.61 -26.36 2.09
CA LEU A 914 -16.14 -27.66 2.46
C LEU A 914 -17.52 -27.49 3.09
N HIS A 915 -18.51 -28.30 2.64
CA HIS A 915 -19.83 -28.29 3.23
C HIS A 915 -19.76 -28.66 4.73
N LYS A 916 -20.51 -27.95 5.57
CA LYS A 916 -20.49 -28.07 7.04
C LYS A 916 -20.52 -29.52 7.53
N SER A 917 -21.41 -30.37 6.96
CA SER A 917 -21.53 -31.77 7.37
C SER A 917 -20.28 -32.63 7.08
N LYS A 918 -19.49 -32.26 6.07
CA LYS A 918 -18.21 -32.89 5.76
C LYS A 918 -17.09 -32.38 6.67
N ALA A 919 -17.11 -31.08 6.96
CA ALA A 919 -16.15 -30.45 7.88
C ALA A 919 -16.29 -31.02 9.30
N GLU A 920 -17.50 -31.20 9.81
CA GLU A 920 -17.77 -31.80 11.12
C GLU A 920 -17.29 -33.24 11.23
N ARG A 921 -17.32 -34.02 10.12
CA ARG A 921 -16.76 -35.39 10.09
C ARG A 921 -15.27 -35.42 10.37
N ILE A 922 -14.53 -34.43 9.95
CA ILE A 922 -13.09 -34.29 10.20
C ILE A 922 -12.80 -33.43 11.44
N ARG A 923 -13.82 -33.13 12.24
CA ARG A 923 -13.74 -32.35 13.49
C ARG A 923 -13.24 -30.92 13.32
N VAL A 924 -13.54 -30.29 12.21
CA VAL A 924 -13.30 -28.85 11.97
C VAL A 924 -14.62 -28.13 11.77
N ARG A 925 -14.69 -26.87 12.14
CA ARG A 925 -15.89 -26.01 11.99
C ARG A 925 -16.10 -25.62 10.53
N ASN A 926 -15.01 -25.28 9.86
CA ASN A 926 -14.97 -24.96 8.44
C ASN A 926 -13.63 -25.39 7.85
N ALA A 927 -13.60 -25.64 6.56
CA ALA A 927 -12.39 -25.90 5.81
C ALA A 927 -12.54 -25.29 4.42
N ARG A 928 -11.52 -24.59 3.97
CA ARG A 928 -11.42 -24.00 2.62
C ARG A 928 -10.10 -24.40 2.02
N VAL A 929 -10.12 -24.88 0.79
CA VAL A 929 -8.93 -25.13 -0.02
C VAL A 929 -8.95 -24.15 -1.18
N TYR A 930 -7.82 -23.57 -1.51
CA TYR A 930 -7.73 -22.62 -2.62
C TYR A 930 -6.48 -22.80 -3.46
N VAL A 931 -6.60 -22.39 -4.71
CA VAL A 931 -5.48 -22.20 -5.63
C VAL A 931 -5.50 -20.74 -6.06
N SER A 932 -4.35 -20.08 -6.01
CA SER A 932 -4.24 -18.67 -6.43
C SER A 932 -3.04 -18.44 -7.34
N ALA A 933 -3.22 -17.55 -8.29
CA ALA A 933 -2.16 -17.03 -9.16
C ALA A 933 -2.06 -15.51 -9.01
N GLN A 934 -0.85 -14.99 -8.85
CA GLN A 934 -0.60 -13.54 -8.77
C GLN A 934 0.26 -13.10 -9.95
N ASN A 935 0.03 -11.86 -10.44
CA ASN A 935 0.69 -11.28 -11.61
C ASN A 935 0.69 -12.25 -12.81
N LEU A 936 -0.42 -12.97 -12.99
CA LEU A 936 -0.52 -14.09 -13.94
C LEU A 936 -0.15 -13.69 -15.38
N PHE A 937 -0.60 -12.52 -15.79
CA PHE A 937 -0.38 -12.00 -17.12
C PHE A 937 -0.39 -10.46 -17.13
N THR A 938 0.50 -9.84 -17.93
CA THR A 938 0.57 -8.39 -18.12
C THR A 938 0.53 -8.07 -19.62
N LEU A 939 -0.47 -7.30 -20.03
CA LEU A 939 -0.57 -6.70 -21.36
C LEU A 939 0.11 -5.35 -21.32
N THR A 940 1.18 -5.16 -22.10
CA THR A 940 1.93 -3.91 -22.17
C THR A 940 2.70 -3.83 -23.48
N ASN A 941 2.97 -2.61 -23.94
CA ASN A 941 3.89 -2.35 -25.06
C ASN A 941 5.33 -2.08 -24.60
N TYR A 942 5.56 -2.03 -23.28
CA TYR A 942 6.90 -1.82 -22.75
C TYR A 942 7.83 -2.99 -23.09
N SER A 943 9.03 -2.68 -23.60
CA SER A 943 9.98 -3.68 -24.07
C SER A 943 10.80 -4.33 -22.94
N GLY A 944 10.95 -3.67 -21.79
CA GLY A 944 11.65 -4.19 -20.62
C GLY A 944 10.93 -5.33 -19.90
N MET A 945 11.48 -5.82 -18.81
CA MET A 945 10.98 -7.00 -18.10
C MET A 945 9.65 -6.78 -17.39
N ASP A 946 9.40 -5.58 -16.85
CA ASP A 946 8.14 -5.22 -16.18
C ASP A 946 7.85 -3.72 -16.33
N PRO A 947 6.60 -3.29 -16.61
CA PRO A 947 6.28 -1.87 -16.71
C PRO A 947 6.10 -1.18 -15.34
N GLU A 948 6.06 -1.93 -14.23
CA GLU A 948 5.95 -1.38 -12.88
C GLU A 948 7.34 -1.31 -12.24
N VAL A 949 8.14 -0.33 -12.67
CA VAL A 949 9.55 -0.15 -12.30
C VAL A 949 9.84 1.27 -11.85
N ASN A 950 10.73 1.40 -10.87
CA ASN A 950 11.33 2.67 -10.48
C ASN A 950 12.61 2.42 -9.68
N TYR A 951 13.79 2.44 -10.35
CA TYR A 951 15.06 2.13 -9.71
C TYR A 951 15.45 3.07 -8.56
N THR A 952 14.86 4.24 -8.47
CA THR A 952 15.14 5.21 -7.39
C THR A 952 14.24 5.03 -6.18
N GLY A 953 13.36 4.04 -6.19
CA GLY A 953 12.44 3.76 -5.09
C GLY A 953 11.42 4.87 -4.87
N ASP A 954 11.45 5.50 -3.68
CA ASP A 954 10.49 6.52 -3.24
C ASP A 954 10.88 7.96 -3.61
N ASN A 955 11.82 8.17 -4.51
CA ASN A 955 12.24 9.51 -4.92
C ASN A 955 11.10 10.25 -5.64
N ASN A 956 10.83 11.48 -5.21
CA ASN A 956 9.76 12.30 -5.78
C ASN A 956 10.08 12.85 -7.18
N LEU A 957 11.35 13.05 -7.46
CA LEU A 957 11.87 13.74 -8.64
C LEU A 957 12.23 12.80 -9.78
N LEU A 958 12.45 11.54 -9.46
CA LEU A 958 12.91 10.51 -10.40
C LEU A 958 11.86 9.39 -10.38
N ARG A 959 11.07 9.27 -11.45
CA ARG A 959 9.96 8.31 -11.52
C ARG A 959 9.99 7.56 -12.84
N ALA A 960 9.40 6.36 -12.82
CA ALA A 960 9.19 5.53 -13.99
C ALA A 960 10.47 5.38 -14.85
N THR A 961 11.61 5.18 -14.19
CA THR A 961 12.88 4.89 -14.85
C THR A 961 13.29 3.46 -14.52
N ASP A 962 13.49 2.66 -15.54
CA ASP A 962 14.07 1.34 -15.44
C ASP A 962 15.60 1.44 -15.63
N PHE A 963 16.34 0.95 -14.63
CA PHE A 963 17.78 0.85 -14.69
C PHE A 963 18.23 -0.42 -13.97
N PHE A 964 18.20 -1.54 -14.69
CA PHE A 964 18.48 -2.88 -14.18
C PHE A 964 17.60 -3.25 -12.99
N THR A 965 16.31 -2.83 -13.05
CA THR A 965 15.36 -3.06 -11.98
C THR A 965 14.97 -4.54 -11.96
N TYR A 966 14.97 -5.12 -10.77
CA TYR A 966 14.55 -6.50 -10.52
C TYR A 966 13.06 -6.67 -10.90
N PRO A 967 12.72 -7.60 -11.82
CA PRO A 967 11.35 -7.72 -12.33
C PRO A 967 10.40 -8.32 -11.30
N GLN A 968 9.10 -8.00 -11.43
CA GLN A 968 8.06 -8.61 -10.62
C GLN A 968 7.93 -10.10 -10.96
N ALA A 969 7.65 -10.90 -9.92
CA ALA A 969 7.40 -12.32 -10.08
C ALA A 969 5.91 -12.60 -10.29
N ARG A 970 5.58 -13.59 -11.12
CA ARG A 970 4.30 -14.28 -11.04
C ARG A 970 4.42 -15.44 -10.07
N SER A 971 3.34 -15.73 -9.33
CA SER A 971 3.35 -16.80 -8.35
C SER A 971 2.08 -17.65 -8.42
N PHE A 972 2.24 -18.94 -8.12
CA PHE A 972 1.15 -19.92 -8.02
C PHE A 972 1.18 -20.52 -6.63
N ASN A 973 0.06 -20.47 -5.92
CA ASN A 973 -0.05 -20.93 -4.53
C ASN A 973 -1.22 -21.88 -4.38
N VAL A 974 -1.04 -22.88 -3.54
CA VAL A 974 -2.09 -23.78 -3.02
C VAL A 974 -2.14 -23.57 -1.53
N GLY A 975 -3.34 -23.42 -0.97
CA GLY A 975 -3.49 -23.21 0.46
C GLY A 975 -4.74 -23.83 1.04
N ILE A 976 -4.73 -23.96 2.36
CA ILE A 976 -5.82 -24.50 3.17
C ILE A 976 -6.08 -23.57 4.37
N ASN A 977 -7.34 -23.29 4.63
CA ASN A 977 -7.81 -22.61 5.83
C ASN A 977 -8.70 -23.56 6.61
N LEU A 978 -8.38 -23.75 7.90
CA LEU A 978 -9.11 -24.63 8.81
C LEU A 978 -9.56 -23.84 10.03
N GLY A 979 -10.85 -23.85 10.31
CA GLY A 979 -11.43 -23.38 11.59
C GLY A 979 -11.65 -24.59 12.49
N LEU A 980 -10.99 -24.60 13.64
CA LEU A 980 -11.00 -25.69 14.62
C LEU A 980 -12.01 -25.47 15.74
#